data_be71ff60371bc0689850ce799f607f76
#
_entry.id   be71ff60371bc0689850ce799f607f76
#
_cell.length_a   1.000
_cell.length_b   1.000
_cell.length_c   1.000
_cell.angle_alpha   90.00
_cell.angle_beta   90.00
_cell.angle_gamma   90.00
#
_symmetry.space_group_name_H-M   'P 1'
#
loop_
_entity.id
_entity.type
_entity.pdbx_description
1 polymer ?
#
loop_
_entity_poly.entity_id
_entity_poly.type
_entity_poly.pdbx_seq_one_letter_code
_entity_poly.pdbx_strand_id
1 'polypeptide(L)'
;MSLFPAYNTEPLVAKSEPTTSAPSELAWLTNQSFIPFGTKQTNDETESENSAPKTPDHNQSDIADEECRPDTATIDAKDSKPSKRYRSKHKKKHKKKHSKRRHGSSSSSSSESEQEKQKCTAVAIPAPSAVRVSEVDYYTDVDPLKIYLTVEKLHRPACPRYRLLPLNPLGVHFNGKGSGRERYKRYYRSVKAKEREGKAHTGKEAQEEIFAREAELERSIRAEETVDKWIELVRYRQDHPIHFDSYQNHKRELSLIERARRQFPYDEKLLQLYLEAIVQVHPTDEVLNLIRRAITKDETNVTLWRSLIRNKQCAMAQCIVPDVLKLYEKSTRSLFMARRSDETMLQLFRNCATFCRQAGLCELMFGMVQHALSMNVSGRYGTDGTFASPEHFQQLIEYEELILKSGLPMNEIWLRVEQLRTAFHYLPFEGGRLASDPQRMVLTDDVVGFVYPLINKTRAFELTLTALKLMKFPFRRQYDREVEAYEMDYPEQLLPIFLDVFRDRTLDGALYAFIKQLSVAPSYIRANIAHESYLELVRKSLALAIDHFTGTESAVLLTLYLQLERILICEEKALSAGRKPTLEEAQAKAVRARVKHVLKHTHTTNQNSLPVYAEYGLLEYEMTGLSVACRKIFSTSVQVYCSSEQAAPPSGDDDTQEDDNDLFHLVLTVVELLLLEGQKDEAIQTLTNLALKRHELTFETRTTTPTVPDTSKLSALQKFSDRVNRAVRAESQPDTELNPRTEHHFLVHPLITSIKAYVTYLALIRSNLSEATKQLETFLYLFNDPTNARQRLLREQLFEIYLQLFEIARHGRKQAQQPPPAEGLRSLLDLVDRTLNEFPANLYALRLVVFNDNLPWLRLRGVLGKHLTPQAVLLLVIAARYREACTAETLDDFIATEASPYKQRILNLLGGALKSTSTASAAVLYRNALLWRLYLRELFDQPNAPPGYSVLEQCRRTLYVALEACPWNKALYLDGASCAPQELSQLLDLMMEKQLRVHAIPEELAILREG
;
A
#
# COMPACT_ATOMS: atom_id res chain seq x y z
N MET A 1 14.38 -14.10 46.46
CA MET A 1 14.31 -15.55 46.25
C MET A 1 14.52 -15.79 44.78
N SER A 2 15.67 -16.31 44.40
CA SER A 2 15.93 -16.57 42.95
C SER A 2 15.21 -17.86 42.56
N LEU A 3 14.51 -17.81 41.46
CA LEU A 3 13.72 -18.92 40.92
C LEU A 3 14.57 -20.03 40.27
N PHE A 4 15.90 -19.89 40.27
CA PHE A 4 16.79 -20.88 39.68
C PHE A 4 17.91 -21.20 40.70
N PRO A 5 17.91 -22.41 41.30
CA PRO A 5 18.93 -22.79 42.29
C PRO A 5 20.32 -23.13 41.72
N ALA A 6 20.55 -22.91 40.45
CA ALA A 6 21.83 -23.25 39.80
C ALA A 6 22.89 -22.13 39.83
N TYR A 7 22.59 -20.98 40.42
CA TYR A 7 23.55 -19.87 40.54
C TYR A 7 23.79 -19.50 41.98
N ASN A 8 24.46 -20.40 42.73
CA ASN A 8 25.09 -20.05 43.99
C ASN A 8 26.49 -19.56 43.70
N THR A 9 26.69 -18.27 43.83
CA THR A 9 28.00 -17.65 43.93
C THR A 9 28.44 -17.67 45.37
N GLU A 10 29.28 -18.63 45.76
CA GLU A 10 30.15 -18.50 46.91
C GLU A 10 31.60 -18.47 46.45
N PRO A 11 32.43 -17.60 47.03
CA PRO A 11 33.81 -17.42 46.59
C PRO A 11 34.71 -18.51 47.19
N LEU A 12 35.33 -19.33 46.37
CA LEU A 12 36.40 -20.23 46.80
C LEU A 12 37.70 -19.49 46.91
N VAL A 13 38.20 -19.52 48.11
CA VAL A 13 39.49 -19.04 48.57
C VAL A 13 40.64 -19.72 47.80
N ALA A 14 41.59 -18.91 47.40
CA ALA A 14 42.80 -19.29 46.71
C ALA A 14 43.71 -20.25 47.48
N LYS A 15 44.27 -21.26 46.78
CA LYS A 15 45.55 -21.84 47.13
C LYS A 15 46.35 -22.21 45.84
N SER A 16 47.44 -21.50 45.72
CA SER A 16 48.74 -21.74 45.06
C SER A 16 48.92 -22.86 44.03
N GLU A 17 49.32 -22.48 42.91
CA GLU A 17 50.25 -22.84 41.80
C GLU A 17 51.06 -24.19 41.92
N PRO A 18 51.73 -24.69 40.83
CA PRO A 18 51.80 -24.30 39.43
C PRO A 18 51.78 -25.46 38.42
N THR A 19 51.71 -25.15 37.17
CA THR A 19 52.35 -25.62 35.95
C THR A 19 51.48 -25.80 34.71
N THR A 20 51.78 -24.95 33.79
CA THR A 20 51.75 -25.03 32.31
C THR A 20 51.12 -26.24 31.68
N SER A 21 49.98 -26.02 31.05
CA SER A 21 49.65 -26.55 29.69
C SER A 21 48.54 -25.69 29.08
N ALA A 22 48.72 -25.33 27.80
CA ALA A 22 47.85 -24.50 27.02
C ALA A 22 46.43 -25.02 26.99
N PRO A 23 45.40 -24.16 27.03
CA PRO A 23 44.02 -24.60 26.88
C PRO A 23 43.77 -24.99 25.42
N SER A 24 43.33 -26.20 25.21
CA SER A 24 42.83 -26.65 23.91
C SER A 24 41.53 -25.88 23.60
N GLU A 25 41.53 -25.11 22.55
CA GLU A 25 40.43 -24.26 22.08
C GLU A 25 39.16 -24.99 21.67
N LEU A 26 38.99 -26.26 22.00
CA LEU A 26 37.88 -27.09 21.53
C LEU A 26 37.19 -27.93 22.59
N ALA A 27 37.30 -27.55 23.90
CA ALA A 27 36.68 -28.25 25.00
C ALA A 27 35.11 -28.28 24.93
N TRP A 28 34.49 -27.36 24.18
CA TRP A 28 33.06 -27.36 23.98
C TRP A 28 32.55 -28.39 22.98
N LEU A 29 33.43 -28.90 22.09
CA LEU A 29 33.12 -29.94 21.11
C LEU A 29 33.01 -31.34 21.72
N THR A 30 33.46 -31.53 22.95
CA THR A 30 33.39 -32.82 23.66
C THR A 30 32.22 -32.96 24.59
N ASN A 31 31.26 -32.03 24.53
CA ASN A 31 30.05 -32.06 25.33
C ASN A 31 29.06 -33.10 24.74
N GLN A 32 28.87 -34.20 25.44
CA GLN A 32 28.02 -35.32 25.01
C GLN A 32 26.55 -35.00 24.80
N SER A 33 26.11 -33.79 25.15
CA SER A 33 24.74 -33.35 24.87
C SER A 33 24.49 -32.93 23.43
N PHE A 34 25.51 -32.89 22.57
CA PHE A 34 25.42 -32.52 21.16
C PHE A 34 25.69 -33.68 20.20
N ILE A 35 25.17 -34.84 20.46
CA ILE A 35 25.26 -35.98 19.53
C ILE A 35 24.07 -35.87 18.56
N PRO A 36 24.27 -35.66 17.25
CA PRO A 36 23.18 -35.70 16.30
C PRO A 36 22.62 -37.10 16.18
N PHE A 37 21.32 -37.20 16.23
CA PHE A 37 20.61 -38.45 16.00
C PHE A 37 20.97 -39.05 14.62
N GLY A 38 21.70 -40.15 14.61
CA GLY A 38 21.87 -40.92 13.35
C GLY A 38 23.16 -41.65 13.08
N THR A 39 24.12 -41.74 13.97
CA THR A 39 25.33 -42.58 13.72
C THR A 39 25.34 -43.81 14.60
N LYS A 40 25.16 -44.96 13.99
CA LYS A 40 25.39 -46.26 14.63
C LYS A 40 26.87 -46.45 14.85
N GLN A 41 27.29 -46.67 16.10
CA GLN A 41 28.62 -47.13 16.45
C GLN A 41 28.74 -48.60 16.08
N THR A 42 29.74 -48.95 15.29
CA THR A 42 30.31 -50.27 15.25
C THR A 42 31.70 -50.16 15.86
N ASN A 43 31.87 -50.82 17.00
CA ASN A 43 33.18 -51.12 17.57
C ASN A 43 33.81 -52.17 16.68
N ASP A 44 35.08 -51.94 16.31
CA ASP A 44 36.06 -52.98 16.35
C ASP A 44 37.48 -52.39 16.28
N GLU A 45 38.31 -52.95 17.11
CA GLU A 45 39.71 -52.64 17.37
C GLU A 45 40.61 -53.11 16.26
N THR A 46 41.75 -52.48 16.20
CA THR A 46 43.13 -52.95 15.98
C THR A 46 43.88 -52.39 14.77
N GLU A 47 44.86 -51.66 15.15
CA GLU A 47 46.28 -51.58 14.70
C GLU A 47 46.66 -51.35 13.23
N SER A 48 47.47 -50.33 13.11
CA SER A 48 48.81 -50.28 12.45
C SER A 48 48.87 -49.82 10.97
N GLU A 49 49.61 -48.73 10.91
CA GLU A 49 50.72 -48.40 9.98
C GLU A 49 50.49 -48.13 8.48
N ASN A 50 50.86 -46.86 8.18
CA ASN A 50 51.73 -46.46 7.09
C ASN A 50 51.25 -46.33 5.63
N SER A 51 51.49 -45.11 5.19
CA SER A 51 51.94 -44.67 3.87
C SER A 51 50.94 -44.26 2.82
N ALA A 52 51.00 -42.97 2.56
CA ALA A 52 50.62 -42.34 1.30
C ALA A 52 51.68 -42.64 0.19
N PRO A 53 51.59 -42.23 -1.04
CA PRO A 53 50.47 -41.68 -1.85
C PRO A 53 50.41 -42.27 -3.29
N LYS A 54 49.42 -41.96 -4.07
CA LYS A 54 49.49 -41.52 -5.49
C LYS A 54 48.18 -41.71 -6.27
N THR A 55 47.74 -40.65 -6.86
CA THR A 55 46.94 -40.60 -8.10
C THR A 55 47.73 -41.23 -9.26
N PRO A 56 47.26 -41.58 -10.45
CA PRO A 56 46.18 -40.92 -11.20
C PRO A 56 45.28 -41.82 -12.13
N ASP A 57 44.31 -41.15 -12.68
CA ASP A 57 43.83 -41.23 -14.07
C ASP A 57 43.05 -42.43 -14.64
N HIS A 58 41.98 -41.99 -15.25
CA HIS A 58 41.45 -42.31 -16.57
C HIS A 58 40.40 -43.45 -16.77
N ASN A 59 39.37 -42.93 -17.40
CA ASN A 59 38.60 -43.48 -18.54
C ASN A 59 37.38 -44.34 -18.24
N GLN A 60 36.30 -43.70 -18.61
CA GLN A 60 35.46 -43.99 -19.82
C GLN A 60 34.79 -45.36 -19.85
N SER A 61 33.57 -45.22 -20.10
CA SER A 61 32.68 -45.88 -21.11
C SER A 61 31.53 -46.64 -20.49
N ASP A 62 30.40 -46.12 -20.78
CA ASP A 62 29.39 -46.62 -21.70
C ASP A 62 28.42 -47.70 -21.21
N ILE A 63 27.20 -47.31 -21.37
CA ILE A 63 26.11 -48.05 -22.02
C ILE A 63 25.28 -49.03 -21.16
N ALA A 64 24.05 -48.73 -21.31
CA ALA A 64 22.82 -49.50 -21.58
C ALA A 64 21.81 -49.62 -20.47
N ASP A 65 20.75 -48.96 -20.78
CA ASP A 65 19.35 -49.44 -20.86
C ASP A 65 19.09 -50.85 -20.30
N GLU A 66 18.10 -50.91 -19.44
CA GLU A 66 17.02 -51.85 -19.67
C GLU A 66 15.77 -51.49 -18.86
N GLU A 67 14.76 -51.17 -19.65
CA GLU A 67 13.37 -51.28 -19.25
C GLU A 67 13.07 -52.70 -18.73
N CYS A 68 12.13 -52.81 -17.82
CA CYS A 68 11.14 -53.84 -17.84
C CYS A 68 9.96 -53.53 -16.92
N ARG A 69 8.87 -53.20 -17.53
CA ARG A 69 7.51 -53.60 -17.16
C ARG A 69 7.23 -54.92 -17.88
N PRO A 70 6.07 -55.56 -17.66
CA PRO A 70 5.20 -55.82 -16.52
C PRO A 70 5.01 -57.33 -16.32
N ASP A 71 4.17 -57.75 -15.40
CA ASP A 71 3.10 -58.67 -15.71
C ASP A 71 2.18 -59.02 -14.52
N THR A 72 0.97 -58.93 -14.88
CA THR A 72 -0.23 -59.51 -14.35
C THR A 72 -0.14 -60.98 -13.93
N ALA A 73 -0.75 -61.30 -12.83
CA ALA A 73 -1.55 -62.54 -12.70
C ALA A 73 -2.54 -62.46 -11.55
N THR A 74 -3.76 -62.38 -11.94
CA THR A 74 -4.97 -62.91 -11.28
C THR A 74 -4.80 -64.27 -10.68
N ILE A 75 -5.50 -64.55 -9.60
CA ILE A 75 -6.38 -65.70 -9.38
C ILE A 75 -7.00 -65.64 -7.97
N ASP A 76 -8.27 -65.43 -7.97
CA ASP A 76 -9.44 -66.10 -7.36
C ASP A 76 -9.36 -66.55 -5.90
N ALA A 77 -10.27 -65.94 -5.18
CA ALA A 77 -11.57 -66.50 -4.75
C ALA A 77 -11.57 -67.29 -3.44
N LYS A 78 -12.39 -66.86 -2.63
CA LYS A 78 -13.51 -67.51 -1.94
C LYS A 78 -13.70 -67.15 -0.48
N ASP A 79 -14.80 -66.50 -0.31
CA ASP A 79 -15.93 -66.86 0.55
C ASP A 79 -15.67 -67.01 2.04
N SER A 80 -16.28 -66.16 2.82
CA SER A 80 -17.45 -66.53 3.62
C SER A 80 -17.99 -65.35 4.44
N LYS A 81 -19.19 -64.99 4.14
CA LYS A 81 -20.19 -64.44 5.07
C LYS A 81 -20.83 -65.63 5.75
N PRO A 82 -21.75 -65.53 6.73
CA PRO A 82 -22.42 -64.38 7.37
C PRO A 82 -22.80 -64.63 8.86
N SER A 83 -23.44 -63.69 9.45
CA SER A 83 -24.73 -63.73 10.16
C SER A 83 -24.86 -62.64 11.18
N LYS A 84 -25.80 -61.79 10.91
CA LYS A 84 -27.20 -61.75 11.37
C LYS A 84 -27.41 -61.45 12.86
N ARG A 85 -27.99 -60.24 12.95
CA ARG A 85 -29.23 -59.96 13.71
C ARG A 85 -29.19 -60.06 15.24
N TYR A 86 -29.58 -58.95 15.89
CA TYR A 86 -30.93 -58.84 16.39
C TYR A 86 -31.36 -57.45 16.73
N ARG A 87 -32.50 -57.19 16.31
CA ARG A 87 -33.42 -56.08 16.45
C ARG A 87 -34.23 -56.30 17.73
N SER A 88 -34.43 -55.30 18.56
CA SER A 88 -35.75 -55.22 19.24
C SER A 88 -36.13 -53.79 19.58
N LYS A 89 -37.26 -53.46 19.07
CA LYS A 89 -38.10 -52.34 19.47
C LYS A 89 -38.69 -52.59 20.83
N HIS A 90 -38.86 -51.60 21.67
CA HIS A 90 -40.12 -51.48 22.40
C HIS A 90 -40.45 -50.01 22.69
N LYS A 91 -41.61 -49.65 22.12
CA LYS A 91 -42.47 -48.53 22.55
C LYS A 91 -43.08 -48.87 23.91
N LYS A 92 -43.22 -47.88 24.76
CA LYS A 92 -44.50 -47.67 25.46
C LYS A 92 -44.70 -46.24 25.93
N LYS A 93 -45.82 -45.73 25.51
CA LYS A 93 -46.54 -44.53 26.05
C LYS A 93 -47.04 -44.85 27.44
N HIS A 94 -47.02 -43.85 28.30
CA HIS A 94 -48.25 -43.61 29.11
C HIS A 94 -48.42 -42.17 29.53
N LYS A 95 -49.63 -41.72 29.34
CA LYS A 95 -50.26 -40.47 29.77
C LYS A 95 -50.61 -40.53 31.26
N LYS A 96 -50.59 -39.37 31.92
CA LYS A 96 -51.65 -38.69 32.66
C LYS A 96 -51.10 -37.81 33.75
N LYS A 97 -51.38 -36.56 33.66
CA LYS A 97 -52.53 -35.75 34.12
C LYS A 97 -52.39 -35.26 35.60
N HIS A 98 -52.48 -33.93 35.67
CA HIS A 98 -52.96 -33.04 36.72
C HIS A 98 -52.17 -32.89 38.01
N SER A 99 -51.74 -31.70 38.33
CA SER A 99 -52.56 -30.70 39.00
C SER A 99 -51.81 -29.35 39.10
N LYS A 100 -52.61 -28.29 39.00
CA LYS A 100 -52.27 -26.91 39.27
C LYS A 100 -51.75 -26.72 40.68
N ARG A 101 -50.67 -25.96 40.87
CA ARG A 101 -50.70 -24.86 41.84
C ARG A 101 -49.65 -23.82 41.50
N ARG A 102 -50.09 -22.61 41.54
CA ARG A 102 -49.39 -21.34 41.45
C ARG A 102 -48.31 -21.27 42.52
N HIS A 103 -47.13 -20.81 42.14
CA HIS A 103 -46.58 -19.62 42.75
C HIS A 103 -45.46 -19.15 41.83
N GLY A 104 -45.55 -17.88 41.54
CA GLY A 104 -44.74 -17.15 40.68
C GLY A 104 -43.37 -16.82 41.24
N SER A 105 -42.67 -16.29 40.37
CA SER A 105 -41.52 -15.44 40.44
C SER A 105 -40.24 -16.01 39.98
N SER A 106 -39.83 -15.38 38.98
CA SER A 106 -38.43 -15.06 38.66
C SER A 106 -37.48 -16.20 38.35
N SER A 107 -37.26 -16.43 37.13
CA SER A 107 -35.87 -16.69 36.70
C SER A 107 -35.71 -16.57 35.19
N SER A 108 -35.29 -15.44 34.79
CA SER A 108 -34.72 -15.21 33.46
C SER A 108 -33.18 -15.16 33.52
N SER A 109 -32.62 -16.06 34.31
CA SER A 109 -31.14 -16.09 34.45
C SER A 109 -30.52 -17.49 34.34
N SER A 110 -31.32 -18.50 33.97
CA SER A 110 -30.83 -19.88 33.94
C SER A 110 -30.35 -20.40 32.60
N SER A 111 -30.61 -19.69 31.53
CA SER A 111 -30.20 -20.16 30.19
C SER A 111 -28.70 -19.96 29.88
N GLU A 112 -28.09 -18.92 30.41
CA GLU A 112 -26.67 -18.72 30.22
C GLU A 112 -25.78 -19.63 31.05
N SER A 113 -26.26 -20.05 32.23
CA SER A 113 -25.50 -20.96 33.08
C SER A 113 -25.54 -22.40 32.56
N GLU A 114 -26.62 -22.81 31.87
CA GLU A 114 -26.71 -24.16 31.32
C GLU A 114 -25.85 -24.31 30.03
N GLN A 115 -25.71 -23.28 29.24
CA GLN A 115 -24.77 -23.29 28.08
C GLN A 115 -23.32 -23.35 28.54
N GLU A 116 -22.96 -22.61 29.56
CA GLU A 116 -21.63 -22.72 30.16
C GLU A 116 -21.39 -24.10 30.81
N LYS A 117 -22.41 -24.69 31.45
CA LYS A 117 -22.27 -26.01 31.98
C LYS A 117 -22.09 -27.09 30.92
N GLN A 118 -22.74 -26.94 29.76
CA GLN A 118 -22.54 -27.87 28.64
C GLN A 118 -21.17 -27.73 28.01
N LYS A 119 -20.62 -26.50 27.89
CA LYS A 119 -19.25 -26.30 27.47
C LYS A 119 -18.24 -26.87 28.46
N CYS A 120 -18.51 -26.70 29.74
CA CYS A 120 -17.66 -27.25 30.78
C CYS A 120 -17.62 -28.77 30.78
N THR A 121 -18.74 -29.43 30.48
CA THR A 121 -18.78 -30.91 30.40
C THR A 121 -18.13 -31.47 29.18
N ALA A 122 -18.14 -30.76 28.08
CA ALA A 122 -17.43 -31.17 26.85
C ALA A 122 -15.90 -31.15 27.02
N VAL A 123 -15.40 -30.20 27.79
CA VAL A 123 -13.96 -30.05 28.04
C VAL A 123 -13.49 -30.95 29.17
N ALA A 124 -14.39 -31.41 30.02
CA ALA A 124 -14.08 -32.33 31.10
C ALA A 124 -13.73 -33.76 30.60
N ILE A 125 -14.00 -34.04 29.35
CA ILE A 125 -13.67 -35.39 28.80
C ILE A 125 -12.16 -35.67 28.76
N PRO A 126 -11.29 -34.76 28.47
CA PRO A 126 -9.86 -34.99 28.60
C PRO A 126 -9.38 -34.85 30.04
N ALA A 127 -10.22 -34.40 30.91
CA ALA A 127 -9.86 -34.30 32.30
C ALA A 127 -9.46 -35.62 32.96
N PRO A 128 -9.85 -36.75 32.45
CA PRO A 128 -9.37 -37.97 33.08
C PRO A 128 -7.87 -38.04 33.13
N SER A 129 -7.28 -37.41 32.28
CA SER A 129 -5.86 -37.22 32.39
C SER A 129 -5.52 -36.38 33.61
N ALA A 130 -6.46 -35.64 34.12
CA ALA A 130 -6.31 -34.98 35.38
C ALA A 130 -6.13 -35.96 36.55
N VAL A 131 -6.50 -37.18 36.39
CA VAL A 131 -6.12 -38.24 37.35
C VAL A 131 -4.62 -38.27 37.58
N ARG A 132 -3.90 -37.92 36.57
CA ARG A 132 -2.45 -37.81 36.65
C ARG A 132 -1.98 -36.64 37.52
N VAL A 133 -2.79 -35.64 37.70
CA VAL A 133 -2.50 -34.51 38.56
C VAL A 133 -2.45 -34.96 40.03
N SER A 134 -3.25 -35.93 40.39
CA SER A 134 -3.25 -36.46 41.75
C SER A 134 -1.98 -37.22 42.11
N GLU A 135 -1.20 -37.64 41.10
CA GLU A 135 0.06 -38.33 41.35
C GLU A 135 1.24 -37.37 41.61
N VAL A 136 1.06 -36.11 41.36
CA VAL A 136 2.16 -35.13 41.35
C VAL A 136 2.00 -34.03 42.37
N ASP A 137 1.01 -34.00 43.14
CA ASP A 137 0.75 -33.03 44.25
C ASP A 137 0.87 -31.56 43.82
N TYR A 138 0.82 -31.24 42.53
CA TYR A 138 0.77 -29.84 42.07
C TYR A 138 -0.17 -29.66 40.91
N TYR A 139 -0.72 -28.51 40.80
CA TYR A 139 -1.63 -28.19 39.70
C TYR A 139 -0.90 -28.08 38.37
N THR A 140 -1.28 -28.90 37.41
CA THR A 140 -0.89 -28.76 36.02
C THR A 140 -2.01 -28.06 35.26
N ASP A 141 -1.67 -27.22 34.35
CA ASP A 141 -2.64 -26.54 33.51
C ASP A 141 -3.12 -27.47 32.40
N VAL A 142 -3.92 -28.41 32.75
CA VAL A 142 -4.44 -29.46 31.85
C VAL A 142 -5.75 -29.03 31.22
N ASP A 143 -6.38 -28.01 31.76
CA ASP A 143 -7.63 -27.44 31.23
C ASP A 143 -7.31 -26.27 30.30
N PRO A 144 -7.45 -26.43 28.99
CA PRO A 144 -7.15 -25.35 28.03
C PRO A 144 -8.02 -24.11 28.22
N LEU A 145 -9.17 -24.24 28.88
CA LEU A 145 -10.03 -23.11 29.22
C LEU A 145 -9.69 -22.51 30.60
N LYS A 146 -8.72 -23.07 31.30
CA LYS A 146 -8.34 -22.67 32.67
C LYS A 146 -9.51 -22.55 33.61
N ILE A 147 -10.47 -23.44 33.48
CA ILE A 147 -11.71 -23.39 34.30
C ILE A 147 -11.45 -23.55 35.78
N TYR A 148 -10.42 -24.29 36.16
CA TYR A 148 -10.00 -24.44 37.55
C TYR A 148 -9.34 -23.18 38.13
N LEU A 149 -8.78 -22.34 37.31
CA LEU A 149 -8.29 -21.01 37.70
C LEU A 149 -9.43 -20.01 37.88
N THR A 150 -10.60 -20.34 37.38
CA THR A 150 -11.79 -19.60 37.70
C THR A 150 -12.28 -20.00 39.08
N VAL A 151 -11.57 -19.57 40.07
CA VAL A 151 -12.07 -19.48 41.43
C VAL A 151 -13.46 -18.89 41.50
N GLU A 152 -13.82 -18.40 40.47
CA GLU A 152 -15.08 -18.04 40.02
C GLU A 152 -16.22 -18.94 40.31
N LYS A 153 -16.06 -20.22 40.18
CA LYS A 153 -17.10 -21.16 40.57
C LYS A 153 -17.35 -21.11 42.07
N LEU A 154 -16.34 -20.74 42.84
CA LEU A 154 -16.49 -20.57 44.27
C LEU A 154 -16.91 -19.15 44.68
N HIS A 155 -16.50 -18.18 43.93
CA HIS A 155 -16.63 -16.76 44.26
C HIS A 155 -17.39 -15.93 43.25
N ARG A 156 -17.98 -16.53 42.27
CA ARG A 156 -19.07 -15.93 41.54
C ARG A 156 -20.37 -16.05 42.35
N PRO A 157 -20.34 -15.73 43.55
CA PRO A 157 -21.55 -15.54 44.15
C PRO A 157 -22.25 -14.61 43.29
N ALA A 158 -23.11 -14.76 43.16
CA ALA A 158 -24.00 -13.82 43.47
C ALA A 158 -23.45 -12.40 43.64
N CYS A 159 -22.13 -12.27 43.55
CA CYS A 159 -21.56 -10.97 43.45
C CYS A 159 -22.29 -10.28 42.44
N PRO A 160 -22.82 -9.74 42.91
CA PRO A 160 -23.89 -9.05 42.58
C PRO A 160 -23.76 -8.41 41.32
N ARG A 161 -23.29 -9.09 40.53
CA ARG A 161 -23.61 -8.69 39.25
C ARG A 161 -24.37 -7.41 39.23
N TYR A 162 -23.84 -6.47 39.93
CA TYR A 162 -24.44 -5.18 39.88
C TYR A 162 -25.95 -5.32 39.85
N ARG A 163 -26.39 -6.31 40.61
CA ARG A 163 -27.77 -6.37 40.90
C ARG A 163 -28.03 -5.07 41.51
N LEU A 164 -28.51 -4.36 40.69
CA LEU A 164 -29.22 -3.20 40.94
C LEU A 164 -29.56 -3.22 42.39
N LEU A 165 -28.72 -2.61 43.06
CA LEU A 165 -29.03 -2.10 44.33
C LEU A 165 -30.45 -1.60 44.20
N PRO A 166 -31.32 -1.94 45.08
CA PRO A 166 -32.67 -1.42 45.08
C PRO A 166 -32.72 0.09 45.12
N LEU A 167 -31.60 0.72 45.27
CA LEU A 167 -31.36 2.16 45.18
C LEU A 167 -30.80 2.54 43.83
N ASN A 168 -31.56 3.21 43.06
CA ASN A 168 -31.07 4.04 41.97
C ASN A 168 -30.11 5.08 42.58
N PRO A 169 -28.95 5.35 41.95
CA PRO A 169 -28.09 6.46 42.38
C PRO A 169 -28.77 7.82 42.42
N LEU A 170 -29.93 7.95 41.80
CA LEU A 170 -30.77 9.14 41.86
C LEU A 170 -31.83 9.08 42.95
N GLY A 171 -31.79 8.14 43.92
CA GLY A 171 -32.68 8.09 45.08
C GLY A 171 -34.14 7.65 44.80
N VAL A 172 -34.42 7.11 43.64
CA VAL A 172 -35.74 6.65 43.27
C VAL A 172 -35.98 5.21 43.75
N HIS A 173 -36.85 4.99 44.67
CA HIS A 173 -37.26 3.67 45.12
C HIS A 173 -38.16 2.98 44.12
N PHE A 174 -37.80 1.78 43.76
CA PHE A 174 -38.56 0.96 42.86
C PHE A 174 -39.47 0.03 43.61
N ASN A 175 -40.69 0.43 43.77
CA ASN A 175 -41.73 -0.46 44.31
C ASN A 175 -42.07 -1.55 43.30
N GLY A 176 -41.81 -2.79 43.69
CA GLY A 176 -41.85 -3.99 42.86
C GLY A 176 -43.18 -4.45 42.29
N LYS A 177 -44.14 -3.55 42.01
CA LYS A 177 -45.37 -3.95 41.31
C LYS A 177 -45.31 -3.62 39.81
N GLY A 178 -45.41 -4.65 39.04
CA GLY A 178 -45.65 -4.77 37.58
C GLY A 178 -45.24 -3.68 36.59
N SER A 179 -45.41 -2.43 36.91
CA SER A 179 -45.02 -1.31 36.04
C SER A 179 -43.53 -0.91 36.14
N GLY A 180 -42.84 -1.48 37.13
CA GLY A 180 -41.41 -1.15 37.35
C GLY A 180 -40.44 -1.68 36.31
N ARG A 181 -40.80 -2.72 35.60
CA ARG A 181 -39.94 -3.25 34.51
C ARG A 181 -39.75 -2.29 33.37
N GLU A 182 -40.75 -1.44 33.08
CA GLU A 182 -40.60 -0.45 32.01
C GLU A 182 -39.75 0.76 32.45
N ARG A 183 -39.74 1.10 33.74
CA ARG A 183 -38.95 2.20 34.27
C ARG A 183 -37.44 1.90 34.36
N TYR A 184 -37.09 0.61 34.39
CA TYR A 184 -35.68 0.19 34.39
C TYR A 184 -35.11 -0.08 33.03
N LYS A 185 -35.90 0.02 31.99
CA LYS A 185 -35.39 -0.07 30.64
C LYS A 185 -34.55 1.15 30.38
N ARG A 186 -33.25 0.99 30.55
CA ARG A 186 -32.32 1.98 30.06
C ARG A 186 -32.72 2.30 28.62
N TYR A 187 -32.69 3.56 28.28
CA TYR A 187 -33.07 4.11 26.97
C TYR A 187 -32.71 3.22 25.77
N TYR A 188 -31.55 2.61 25.83
CA TYR A 188 -31.08 1.72 24.74
C TYR A 188 -31.71 0.30 24.78
N ARG A 189 -32.24 -0.14 25.87
CA ARG A 189 -32.76 -1.51 25.99
C ARG A 189 -34.20 -1.66 25.50
N SER A 190 -35.00 -0.62 25.59
CA SER A 190 -36.36 -0.62 25.03
C SER A 190 -36.35 -0.59 23.49
N VAL A 191 -35.44 0.19 22.92
CA VAL A 191 -35.25 0.24 21.47
C VAL A 191 -34.72 -1.10 20.96
N LYS A 192 -33.70 -1.66 21.61
CA LYS A 192 -33.14 -2.96 21.21
C LYS A 192 -34.10 -4.15 21.41
N ALA A 193 -35.03 -4.10 22.38
CA ALA A 193 -36.00 -5.17 22.54
C ALA A 193 -37.11 -5.10 21.46
N LYS A 194 -37.61 -3.89 21.16
CA LYS A 194 -38.53 -3.67 20.04
C LYS A 194 -37.87 -3.94 18.68
N GLU A 195 -36.63 -3.54 18.53
CA GLU A 195 -35.84 -3.87 17.35
C GLU A 195 -35.53 -5.37 17.20
N ARG A 196 -35.36 -6.10 18.31
CA ARG A 196 -35.17 -7.56 18.29
C ARG A 196 -36.46 -8.32 18.00
N GLU A 197 -37.62 -7.86 18.50
CA GLU A 197 -38.91 -8.44 18.18
C GLU A 197 -39.31 -8.07 16.72
N GLY A 198 -39.10 -6.84 16.28
CA GLY A 198 -39.26 -6.45 14.88
C GLY A 198 -38.27 -7.13 13.95
N LYS A 199 -37.02 -7.26 14.36
CA LYS A 199 -35.98 -7.97 13.58
C LYS A 199 -36.15 -9.49 13.58
N ALA A 200 -36.85 -10.09 14.56
CA ALA A 200 -37.12 -11.53 14.51
C ALA A 200 -38.23 -11.87 13.48
N HIS A 201 -39.20 -10.99 13.28
CA HIS A 201 -40.18 -11.17 12.22
C HIS A 201 -39.63 -10.71 10.86
N THR A 202 -39.04 -9.54 10.77
CA THR A 202 -38.35 -9.06 9.55
C THR A 202 -37.16 -9.93 9.16
N GLY A 203 -36.52 -10.61 10.13
CA GLY A 203 -35.41 -11.50 9.86
C GLY A 203 -35.81 -12.79 9.15
N LYS A 204 -36.99 -13.29 9.36
CA LYS A 204 -37.50 -14.47 8.64
C LYS A 204 -37.98 -14.08 7.23
N GLU A 205 -38.74 -12.99 7.14
CA GLU A 205 -39.17 -12.45 5.86
C GLU A 205 -37.97 -12.06 4.99
N ALA A 206 -36.97 -11.39 5.56
CA ALA A 206 -35.72 -11.08 4.86
C ALA A 206 -34.93 -12.32 4.45
N GLN A 207 -34.94 -13.38 5.25
CA GLN A 207 -34.30 -14.64 4.87
C GLN A 207 -35.07 -15.35 3.74
N GLU A 208 -36.38 -15.32 3.77
CA GLU A 208 -37.22 -15.86 2.71
C GLU A 208 -37.04 -15.10 1.40
N GLU A 209 -36.94 -13.77 1.48
CA GLU A 209 -36.59 -12.92 0.31
C GLU A 209 -35.21 -13.23 -0.25
N ILE A 210 -34.21 -13.42 0.62
CA ILE A 210 -32.84 -13.80 0.20
C ILE A 210 -32.88 -15.15 -0.54
N PHE A 211 -33.56 -16.16 0.03
CA PHE A 211 -33.68 -17.47 -0.60
C PHE A 211 -34.50 -17.42 -1.91
N ALA A 212 -35.54 -16.60 -1.97
CA ALA A 212 -36.33 -16.42 -3.17
C ALA A 212 -35.51 -15.80 -4.30
N ARG A 213 -34.72 -14.76 -3.99
CA ARG A 213 -33.81 -14.12 -4.96
C ARG A 213 -32.68 -15.04 -5.39
N GLU A 214 -32.10 -15.79 -4.47
CA GLU A 214 -31.08 -16.81 -4.77
C GLU A 214 -31.63 -17.88 -5.72
N ALA A 215 -32.85 -18.37 -5.46
CA ALA A 215 -33.53 -19.33 -6.34
C ALA A 215 -33.89 -18.74 -7.71
N GLU A 216 -34.14 -17.43 -7.80
CA GLU A 216 -34.33 -16.73 -9.07
C GLU A 216 -33.04 -16.65 -9.87
N LEU A 217 -31.92 -16.26 -9.24
CA LEU A 217 -30.61 -16.25 -9.86
C LEU A 217 -30.20 -17.66 -10.32
N GLU A 218 -30.44 -18.69 -9.51
CA GLU A 218 -30.17 -20.08 -9.92
C GLU A 218 -31.06 -20.52 -11.10
N ARG A 219 -32.30 -20.06 -11.20
CA ARG A 219 -33.15 -20.30 -12.38
C ARG A 219 -32.64 -19.57 -13.61
N SER A 220 -32.16 -18.32 -13.45
CA SER A 220 -31.53 -17.56 -14.53
C SER A 220 -30.28 -18.25 -15.08
N ILE A 221 -29.43 -18.82 -14.19
CA ILE A 221 -28.27 -19.61 -14.59
C ILE A 221 -28.69 -20.86 -15.37
N ARG A 222 -29.75 -21.59 -14.93
CA ARG A 222 -30.25 -22.78 -15.67
C ARG A 222 -30.86 -22.46 -17.03
N ALA A 223 -31.38 -21.22 -17.19
CA ALA A 223 -31.94 -20.78 -18.48
C ALA A 223 -30.83 -20.42 -19.45
N GLU A 224 -29.80 -19.76 -18.96
CA GLU A 224 -28.66 -19.35 -19.76
C GLU A 224 -27.40 -19.38 -18.89
N GLU A 225 -26.53 -20.36 -19.14
CA GLU A 225 -25.30 -20.54 -18.37
C GLU A 225 -24.21 -19.59 -18.86
N THR A 226 -24.01 -18.47 -18.14
CA THR A 226 -22.94 -17.52 -18.40
C THR A 226 -22.09 -17.31 -17.16
N VAL A 227 -20.80 -17.01 -17.34
CA VAL A 227 -19.87 -16.74 -16.25
C VAL A 227 -20.34 -15.57 -15.39
N ASP A 228 -20.84 -14.52 -16.02
CA ASP A 228 -21.26 -13.30 -15.32
C ASP A 228 -22.46 -13.54 -14.37
N LYS A 229 -23.39 -14.42 -14.75
CA LYS A 229 -24.50 -14.84 -13.86
C LYS A 229 -24.03 -15.66 -12.66
N TRP A 230 -23.00 -16.49 -12.85
CA TRP A 230 -22.38 -17.21 -11.74
C TRP A 230 -21.69 -16.25 -10.78
N ILE A 231 -20.98 -15.26 -11.31
CA ILE A 231 -20.33 -14.20 -10.51
C ILE A 231 -21.37 -13.38 -9.75
N GLU A 232 -22.50 -13.03 -10.40
CA GLU A 232 -23.61 -12.32 -9.75
C GLU A 232 -24.17 -13.12 -8.57
N LEU A 233 -24.36 -14.42 -8.74
CA LEU A 233 -24.85 -15.29 -7.65
C LEU A 233 -23.82 -15.40 -6.51
N VAL A 234 -22.52 -15.48 -6.81
CA VAL A 234 -21.46 -15.51 -5.78
C VAL A 234 -21.46 -14.21 -5.00
N ARG A 235 -21.47 -13.05 -5.68
CA ARG A 235 -21.52 -11.73 -5.04
C ARG A 235 -22.78 -11.56 -4.19
N TYR A 236 -23.90 -11.99 -4.71
CA TYR A 236 -25.16 -11.95 -3.95
C TYR A 236 -25.06 -12.73 -2.64
N ARG A 237 -24.40 -13.90 -2.64
CA ARG A 237 -24.17 -14.69 -1.41
C ARG A 237 -23.19 -14.03 -0.45
N GLN A 238 -22.18 -13.33 -0.95
CA GLN A 238 -21.23 -12.57 -0.14
C GLN A 238 -21.91 -11.40 0.56
N ASP A 239 -22.78 -10.70 -0.13
CA ASP A 239 -23.52 -9.55 0.40
C ASP A 239 -24.62 -9.96 1.42
N HIS A 240 -25.15 -11.19 1.30
CA HIS A 240 -26.26 -11.68 2.12
C HIS A 240 -25.87 -12.98 2.85
N PRO A 241 -25.00 -12.91 3.89
CA PRO A 241 -24.61 -14.09 4.67
C PRO A 241 -25.81 -14.63 5.46
N ILE A 242 -26.10 -15.92 5.30
CA ILE A 242 -27.24 -16.61 5.95
C ILE A 242 -26.87 -17.15 7.31
N HIS A 243 -25.65 -17.67 7.44
CA HIS A 243 -25.17 -18.26 8.69
C HIS A 243 -24.53 -17.21 9.58
N PHE A 244 -24.73 -17.33 10.85
CA PHE A 244 -24.05 -16.50 11.84
C PHE A 244 -22.54 -16.80 11.89
N ASP A 245 -22.15 -18.04 11.55
CA ASP A 245 -20.76 -18.46 11.42
C ASP A 245 -20.21 -18.14 10.02
N SER A 246 -19.20 -17.30 9.99
CA SER A 246 -18.52 -16.86 8.77
C SER A 246 -17.91 -18.04 7.98
N TYR A 247 -17.35 -19.02 8.68
CA TYR A 247 -16.77 -20.22 8.06
C TYR A 247 -17.78 -21.00 7.23
N GLN A 248 -19.02 -21.17 7.73
CA GLN A 248 -20.08 -21.87 7.00
C GLN A 248 -20.50 -21.11 5.75
N ASN A 249 -20.51 -19.79 5.80
CA ASN A 249 -20.81 -18.96 4.63
C ASN A 249 -19.73 -19.12 3.57
N HIS A 250 -18.45 -19.00 3.92
CA HIS A 250 -17.33 -19.19 2.98
C HIS A 250 -17.28 -20.59 2.38
N LYS A 251 -17.60 -21.63 3.16
CA LYS A 251 -17.69 -22.99 2.66
C LYS A 251 -18.83 -23.15 1.64
N ARG A 252 -19.95 -22.49 1.87
CA ARG A 252 -21.07 -22.46 0.93
C ARG A 252 -20.72 -21.72 -0.36
N GLU A 253 -20.01 -20.61 -0.26
CA GLU A 253 -19.48 -19.85 -1.40
C GLU A 253 -18.50 -20.70 -2.21
N LEU A 254 -17.52 -21.34 -1.54
CA LEU A 254 -16.55 -22.20 -2.19
C LEU A 254 -17.22 -23.33 -2.97
N SER A 255 -18.24 -23.99 -2.39
CA SER A 255 -18.97 -25.07 -3.08
C SER A 255 -19.70 -24.60 -4.35
N LEU A 256 -20.17 -23.34 -4.35
CA LEU A 256 -20.79 -22.72 -5.51
C LEU A 256 -19.76 -22.43 -6.61
N ILE A 257 -18.63 -21.81 -6.22
CA ILE A 257 -17.55 -21.48 -7.15
C ILE A 257 -16.95 -22.74 -7.77
N GLU A 258 -16.80 -23.82 -6.99
CA GLU A 258 -16.35 -25.12 -7.51
C GLU A 258 -17.33 -25.70 -8.53
N ARG A 259 -18.64 -25.51 -8.30
CA ARG A 259 -19.68 -25.92 -9.29
C ARG A 259 -19.57 -25.12 -10.58
N ALA A 260 -19.41 -23.79 -10.48
CA ALA A 260 -19.19 -22.93 -11.64
C ALA A 260 -17.92 -23.29 -12.40
N ARG A 261 -16.81 -23.59 -11.71
CA ARG A 261 -15.54 -23.97 -12.33
C ARG A 261 -15.56 -25.35 -13.00
N ARG A 262 -16.43 -26.25 -12.60
CA ARG A 262 -16.61 -27.51 -13.34
C ARG A 262 -17.23 -27.30 -14.71
N GLN A 263 -18.04 -26.25 -14.87
CA GLN A 263 -18.65 -25.88 -16.16
C GLN A 263 -17.72 -24.98 -17.00
N PHE A 264 -17.02 -24.04 -16.36
CA PHE A 264 -16.10 -23.10 -16.99
C PHE A 264 -14.68 -23.23 -16.42
N PRO A 265 -13.94 -24.33 -16.74
CA PRO A 265 -12.67 -24.64 -16.11
C PRO A 265 -11.54 -23.67 -16.45
N TYR A 266 -11.63 -22.96 -17.59
CA TYR A 266 -10.60 -22.08 -18.11
C TYR A 266 -10.89 -20.59 -17.88
N ASP A 267 -12.01 -20.25 -17.25
CA ASP A 267 -12.34 -18.85 -16.98
C ASP A 267 -11.46 -18.29 -15.83
N GLU A 268 -10.79 -17.18 -16.12
CA GLU A 268 -9.83 -16.56 -15.23
C GLU A 268 -10.52 -15.85 -14.06
N LYS A 269 -11.70 -15.23 -14.28
CA LYS A 269 -12.45 -14.56 -13.23
C LYS A 269 -12.95 -15.56 -12.18
N LEU A 270 -13.43 -16.71 -12.61
CA LEU A 270 -13.84 -17.79 -11.71
C LEU A 270 -12.65 -18.43 -11.01
N LEU A 271 -11.48 -18.50 -11.66
CA LEU A 271 -10.25 -18.96 -11.03
C LEU A 271 -9.82 -18.02 -9.91
N GLN A 272 -9.86 -16.72 -10.15
CA GLN A 272 -9.52 -15.72 -9.15
C GLN A 272 -10.45 -15.81 -7.93
N LEU A 273 -11.77 -15.83 -8.14
CA LEU A 273 -12.75 -16.02 -7.05
C LEU A 273 -12.52 -17.32 -6.27
N TYR A 274 -12.16 -18.40 -6.96
CA TYR A 274 -11.82 -19.66 -6.32
C TYR A 274 -10.59 -19.54 -5.41
N LEU A 275 -9.53 -18.88 -5.91
CA LEU A 275 -8.30 -18.66 -5.17
C LEU A 275 -8.51 -17.77 -3.93
N GLU A 276 -9.42 -16.82 -4.01
CA GLU A 276 -9.82 -15.99 -2.87
C GLU A 276 -10.64 -16.81 -1.85
N ALA A 277 -11.57 -17.63 -2.32
CA ALA A 277 -12.45 -18.43 -1.46
C ALA A 277 -11.70 -19.54 -0.70
N ILE A 278 -10.73 -20.22 -1.32
CA ILE A 278 -9.97 -21.29 -0.66
C ILE A 278 -9.15 -20.78 0.53
N VAL A 279 -8.66 -19.53 0.45
CA VAL A 279 -7.91 -18.90 1.55
C VAL A 279 -8.76 -18.68 2.79
N GLN A 280 -10.08 -18.50 2.62
CA GLN A 280 -11.01 -18.29 3.73
C GLN A 280 -11.46 -19.60 4.40
N VAL A 281 -11.33 -20.73 3.68
CA VAL A 281 -11.87 -22.02 4.14
C VAL A 281 -10.77 -22.99 4.61
N HIS A 282 -9.63 -23.00 3.94
CA HIS A 282 -8.56 -23.96 4.19
C HIS A 282 -7.38 -23.34 4.96
N PRO A 283 -6.65 -24.13 5.75
CA PRO A 283 -5.41 -23.70 6.36
C PRO A 283 -4.35 -23.43 5.28
N THR A 284 -3.43 -22.54 5.57
CA THR A 284 -2.43 -22.02 4.62
C THR A 284 -1.64 -23.12 3.90
N ASP A 285 -1.25 -24.19 4.62
CA ASP A 285 -0.50 -25.31 4.04
C ASP A 285 -1.30 -26.06 2.97
N GLU A 286 -2.59 -26.26 3.23
CA GLU A 286 -3.49 -26.90 2.28
C GLU A 286 -3.72 -26.02 1.06
N VAL A 287 -3.93 -24.71 1.27
CA VAL A 287 -4.06 -23.71 0.18
C VAL A 287 -2.84 -23.76 -0.73
N LEU A 288 -1.63 -23.69 -0.18
CA LEU A 288 -0.40 -23.71 -0.96
C LEU A 288 -0.25 -25.03 -1.74
N ASN A 289 -0.65 -26.15 -1.15
CA ASN A 289 -0.61 -27.44 -1.83
C ASN A 289 -1.67 -27.57 -2.93
N LEU A 290 -2.87 -27.01 -2.73
CA LEU A 290 -3.90 -26.95 -3.77
C LEU A 290 -3.44 -26.11 -4.98
N ILE A 291 -2.86 -24.95 -4.71
CA ILE A 291 -2.35 -24.08 -5.77
C ILE A 291 -1.16 -24.74 -6.49
N ARG A 292 -0.21 -25.37 -5.78
CA ARG A 292 0.91 -26.11 -6.40
C ARG A 292 0.42 -27.21 -7.32
N ARG A 293 -0.59 -27.98 -6.89
CA ARG A 293 -1.22 -29.01 -7.73
C ARG A 293 -1.92 -28.41 -8.96
N ALA A 294 -2.48 -27.20 -8.86
CA ALA A 294 -3.05 -26.51 -10.00
C ALA A 294 -1.95 -26.06 -10.97
N ILE A 295 -0.83 -25.52 -10.46
CA ILE A 295 0.32 -25.10 -11.27
C ILE A 295 0.95 -26.27 -12.00
N THR A 296 1.07 -27.46 -11.39
CA THR A 296 1.58 -28.65 -12.09
C THR A 296 0.73 -29.09 -13.27
N LYS A 297 -0.56 -28.67 -13.32
CA LYS A 297 -1.44 -28.92 -14.47
C LYS A 297 -1.33 -27.83 -15.53
N ASP A 298 -1.09 -26.60 -15.11
CA ASP A 298 -0.95 -25.43 -15.98
C ASP A 298 0.12 -24.50 -15.42
N GLU A 299 1.37 -24.73 -15.81
CA GLU A 299 2.52 -23.89 -15.41
C GLU A 299 2.53 -22.52 -16.09
N THR A 300 1.70 -22.34 -17.11
CA THR A 300 1.65 -21.08 -17.87
C THR A 300 0.67 -20.07 -17.30
N ASN A 301 -0.09 -20.42 -16.30
CA ASN A 301 -1.12 -19.57 -15.72
C ASN A 301 -0.53 -18.58 -14.71
N VAL A 302 -0.60 -17.29 -15.07
CA VAL A 302 -0.07 -16.16 -14.26
C VAL A 302 -0.79 -16.03 -12.93
N THR A 303 -2.12 -16.16 -12.94
CA THR A 303 -2.96 -15.98 -11.74
C THR A 303 -2.64 -17.03 -10.67
N LEU A 304 -2.34 -18.26 -11.06
CA LEU A 304 -1.90 -19.30 -10.14
C LEU A 304 -0.56 -18.98 -9.50
N TRP A 305 0.43 -18.54 -10.30
CA TRP A 305 1.74 -18.14 -9.78
C TRP A 305 1.64 -16.95 -8.83
N ARG A 306 0.90 -15.91 -9.22
CA ARG A 306 0.67 -14.74 -8.37
C ARG A 306 0.02 -15.13 -7.03
N SER A 307 -1.00 -15.98 -7.08
CA SER A 307 -1.69 -16.48 -5.89
C SER A 307 -0.76 -17.31 -5.00
N LEU A 308 0.08 -18.19 -5.58
CA LEU A 308 1.04 -18.98 -4.82
C LEU A 308 2.06 -18.09 -4.09
N ILE A 309 2.67 -17.16 -4.82
CA ILE A 309 3.67 -16.23 -4.27
C ILE A 309 3.04 -15.39 -3.16
N ARG A 310 1.87 -14.80 -3.43
CA ARG A 310 1.15 -13.95 -2.47
C ARG A 310 0.81 -14.70 -1.18
N ASN A 311 0.26 -15.92 -1.29
CA ASN A 311 -0.10 -16.69 -0.10
C ASN A 311 1.14 -17.17 0.67
N LYS A 312 2.24 -17.52 0.00
CA LYS A 312 3.51 -17.86 0.66
C LYS A 312 4.10 -16.65 1.36
N GLN A 313 4.12 -15.49 0.70
CA GLN A 313 4.63 -14.23 1.22
C GLN A 313 3.85 -13.74 2.46
N CYS A 314 2.52 -13.84 2.43
CA CYS A 314 1.65 -13.37 3.50
C CYS A 314 1.49 -14.36 4.67
N ALA A 315 2.07 -15.54 4.60
CA ALA A 315 1.96 -16.55 5.65
C ALA A 315 3.08 -16.39 6.67
N MET A 316 2.78 -15.91 7.87
CA MET A 316 3.79 -15.66 8.92
C MET A 316 4.72 -16.85 9.15
N ALA A 317 4.20 -18.05 9.28
CA ALA A 317 5.00 -19.25 9.52
C ALA A 317 5.84 -19.71 8.31
N GLN A 318 5.47 -19.33 7.10
CA GLN A 318 6.09 -19.83 5.87
C GLN A 318 6.82 -18.77 5.04
N CYS A 319 6.72 -17.52 5.43
CA CYS A 319 7.42 -16.42 4.77
C CYS A 319 8.91 -16.47 5.12
N ILE A 320 9.66 -17.20 4.31
CA ILE A 320 11.12 -17.21 4.31
C ILE A 320 11.57 -16.59 3.00
N VAL A 321 12.36 -15.52 3.07
CA VAL A 321 12.68 -14.69 1.91
C VAL A 321 13.30 -15.47 0.75
N PRO A 322 14.33 -16.31 0.90
CA PRO A 322 14.87 -17.10 -0.19
C PRO A 322 13.86 -18.06 -0.83
N ASP A 323 12.94 -18.61 -0.06
CA ASP A 323 11.92 -19.49 -0.60
C ASP A 323 10.88 -18.77 -1.45
N VAL A 324 10.55 -17.54 -1.07
CA VAL A 324 9.69 -16.67 -1.89
C VAL A 324 10.42 -16.25 -3.17
N LEU A 325 11.72 -15.93 -3.08
CA LEU A 325 12.55 -15.60 -4.24
C LEU A 325 12.66 -16.78 -5.22
N LYS A 326 12.87 -18.01 -4.73
CA LYS A 326 12.83 -19.22 -5.58
C LYS A 326 11.49 -19.38 -6.32
N LEU A 327 10.38 -18.98 -5.71
CA LEU A 327 9.08 -19.00 -6.41
C LEU A 327 9.01 -17.93 -7.51
N TYR A 328 9.54 -16.75 -7.25
CA TYR A 328 9.67 -15.70 -8.27
C TYR A 328 10.55 -16.17 -9.43
N GLU A 329 11.73 -16.71 -9.16
CA GLU A 329 12.63 -17.25 -10.17
C GLU A 329 11.95 -18.32 -11.01
N LYS A 330 11.32 -19.32 -10.36
CA LYS A 330 10.62 -20.39 -11.04
C LYS A 330 9.48 -19.87 -11.90
N SER A 331 8.67 -18.94 -11.39
CA SER A 331 7.57 -18.34 -12.14
C SER A 331 8.06 -17.54 -13.35
N THR A 332 9.12 -16.72 -13.16
CA THR A 332 9.74 -15.95 -14.26
C THR A 332 10.22 -16.88 -15.36
N ARG A 333 10.92 -17.96 -15.02
CA ARG A 333 11.40 -18.95 -15.97
C ARG A 333 10.27 -19.65 -16.72
N SER A 334 9.24 -20.14 -15.98
CA SER A 334 8.10 -20.86 -16.61
C SER A 334 7.31 -19.95 -17.54
N LEU A 335 7.02 -18.71 -17.11
CA LEU A 335 6.24 -17.75 -17.91
C LEU A 335 7.03 -17.22 -19.11
N PHE A 336 8.33 -17.00 -18.97
CA PHE A 336 9.20 -16.61 -20.07
C PHE A 336 9.26 -17.70 -21.15
N MET A 337 9.44 -18.97 -20.75
CA MET A 337 9.42 -20.11 -21.68
C MET A 337 8.06 -20.27 -22.37
N ALA A 338 6.97 -19.92 -21.69
CA ALA A 338 5.63 -19.89 -22.25
C ALA A 338 5.37 -18.68 -23.18
N ARG A 339 6.34 -17.81 -23.37
CA ARG A 339 6.24 -16.58 -24.17
C ARG A 339 5.06 -15.69 -23.77
N ARG A 340 4.89 -15.49 -22.47
CA ARG A 340 3.88 -14.58 -21.96
C ARG A 340 4.22 -13.13 -22.32
N SER A 341 3.20 -12.26 -22.27
CA SER A 341 3.36 -10.85 -22.64
C SER A 341 4.39 -10.14 -21.75
N ASP A 342 5.12 -9.21 -22.33
CA ASP A 342 6.08 -8.38 -21.61
C ASP A 342 5.43 -7.62 -20.45
N GLU A 343 4.17 -7.23 -20.58
CA GLU A 343 3.40 -6.58 -19.51
C GLU A 343 3.31 -7.47 -18.27
N THR A 344 2.96 -8.74 -18.46
CA THR A 344 2.92 -9.73 -17.37
C THR A 344 4.30 -9.93 -16.74
N MET A 345 5.32 -10.00 -17.57
CA MET A 345 6.70 -10.18 -17.12
C MET A 345 7.21 -8.97 -16.35
N LEU A 346 6.93 -7.75 -16.83
CA LEU A 346 7.26 -6.49 -16.13
C LEU A 346 6.57 -6.39 -14.78
N GLN A 347 5.31 -6.81 -14.69
CA GLN A 347 4.58 -6.83 -13.44
C GLN A 347 5.20 -7.81 -12.44
N LEU A 348 5.56 -9.02 -12.90
CA LEU A 348 6.23 -10.01 -12.05
C LEU A 348 7.60 -9.52 -11.56
N PHE A 349 8.38 -8.91 -12.45
CA PHE A 349 9.65 -8.27 -12.13
C PHE A 349 9.48 -7.18 -11.06
N ARG A 350 8.51 -6.27 -11.27
CA ARG A 350 8.20 -5.21 -10.31
C ARG A 350 7.83 -5.78 -8.95
N ASN A 351 6.98 -6.80 -8.91
CA ASN A 351 6.55 -7.41 -7.65
C ASN A 351 7.74 -8.07 -6.92
N CYS A 352 8.61 -8.76 -7.64
CA CYS A 352 9.82 -9.35 -7.07
C CYS A 352 10.78 -8.27 -6.51
N ALA A 353 11.06 -7.24 -7.28
CA ALA A 353 11.94 -6.15 -6.86
C ALA A 353 11.35 -5.34 -5.68
N THR A 354 10.03 -5.13 -5.66
CA THR A 354 9.32 -4.51 -4.51
C THR A 354 9.43 -5.38 -3.27
N PHE A 355 9.27 -6.69 -3.40
CA PHE A 355 9.46 -7.63 -2.30
C PHE A 355 10.88 -7.55 -1.74
N CYS A 356 11.92 -7.55 -2.60
CA CYS A 356 13.31 -7.37 -2.17
C CYS A 356 13.51 -6.06 -1.40
N ARG A 357 12.99 -4.94 -1.92
CA ARG A 357 13.06 -3.64 -1.23
C ARG A 357 12.42 -3.68 0.15
N GLN A 358 11.24 -4.28 0.27
CA GLN A 358 10.50 -4.38 1.53
C GLN A 358 11.16 -5.32 2.53
N ALA A 359 11.81 -6.39 2.07
CA ALA A 359 12.60 -7.31 2.89
C ALA A 359 13.96 -6.74 3.31
N GLY A 360 14.32 -5.54 2.80
CA GLY A 360 15.60 -4.88 3.07
C GLY A 360 16.74 -5.30 2.14
N LEU A 361 16.50 -6.18 1.16
CA LEU A 361 17.48 -6.63 0.17
C LEU A 361 17.64 -5.58 -0.94
N CYS A 362 18.06 -4.37 -0.57
CA CYS A 362 18.21 -3.27 -1.51
C CYS A 362 19.31 -3.55 -2.54
N GLU A 363 20.43 -4.12 -2.12
CA GLU A 363 21.54 -4.46 -3.00
C GLU A 363 21.09 -5.40 -4.13
N LEU A 364 20.34 -6.44 -3.78
CA LEU A 364 19.78 -7.39 -4.75
C LEU A 364 18.78 -6.69 -5.69
N MET A 365 17.89 -5.86 -5.16
CA MET A 365 16.95 -5.08 -5.97
C MET A 365 17.68 -4.18 -6.97
N PHE A 366 18.68 -3.42 -6.53
CA PHE A 366 19.44 -2.55 -7.42
C PHE A 366 20.25 -3.35 -8.44
N GLY A 367 20.83 -4.50 -8.06
CA GLY A 367 21.47 -5.42 -8.99
C GLY A 367 20.51 -5.91 -10.09
N MET A 368 19.30 -6.30 -9.71
CA MET A 368 18.24 -6.70 -10.66
C MET A 368 17.85 -5.55 -11.60
N VAL A 369 17.61 -4.36 -11.06
CA VAL A 369 17.21 -3.17 -11.84
C VAL A 369 18.33 -2.77 -12.80
N GLN A 370 19.56 -2.70 -12.33
CA GLN A 370 20.73 -2.36 -13.14
C GLN A 370 20.92 -3.35 -14.28
N HIS A 371 20.83 -4.65 -13.99
CA HIS A 371 20.97 -5.69 -15.01
C HIS A 371 19.81 -5.64 -16.03
N ALA A 372 18.56 -5.44 -15.59
CA ALA A 372 17.41 -5.30 -16.47
C ALA A 372 17.54 -4.08 -17.40
N LEU A 373 17.94 -2.93 -16.87
CA LEU A 373 18.15 -1.71 -17.66
C LEU A 373 19.33 -1.82 -18.62
N SER A 374 20.45 -2.43 -18.18
CA SER A 374 21.61 -2.62 -19.05
C SER A 374 21.32 -3.56 -20.22
N MET A 375 20.50 -4.59 -20.01
CA MET A 375 20.09 -5.55 -21.03
C MET A 375 19.09 -4.97 -22.03
N ASN A 376 18.10 -4.21 -21.55
CA ASN A 376 16.94 -3.84 -22.37
C ASN A 376 16.92 -2.38 -22.83
N VAL A 377 17.65 -1.48 -22.13
CA VAL A 377 17.68 -0.04 -22.44
C VAL A 377 19.08 0.33 -22.94
N SER A 378 20.07 0.39 -22.09
CA SER A 378 21.42 0.80 -22.45
C SER A 378 22.47 0.16 -21.55
N GLY A 379 23.53 -0.38 -22.16
CA GLY A 379 24.68 -0.93 -21.43
C GLY A 379 25.36 0.07 -20.48
N ARG A 380 25.13 1.37 -20.63
CA ARG A 380 25.66 2.40 -19.73
C ARG A 380 25.20 2.27 -18.29
N TYR A 381 24.02 1.70 -18.06
CA TYR A 381 23.51 1.44 -16.70
C TYR A 381 24.36 0.43 -15.92
N GLY A 382 25.21 -0.35 -16.60
CA GLY A 382 26.10 -1.33 -15.97
C GLY A 382 27.55 -0.89 -15.83
N THR A 383 27.99 0.18 -16.49
CA THR A 383 29.40 0.57 -16.58
C THR A 383 29.80 1.77 -15.73
N ASP A 384 28.85 2.61 -15.35
CA ASP A 384 29.12 3.79 -14.50
C ASP A 384 29.04 3.44 -13.02
N GLY A 385 30.00 2.62 -12.57
CA GLY A 385 30.16 2.15 -11.19
C GLY A 385 30.53 3.20 -10.14
N THR A 386 30.31 4.47 -10.40
CA THR A 386 30.74 5.57 -9.53
C THR A 386 29.64 6.13 -8.62
N PHE A 387 28.71 5.28 -8.17
CA PHE A 387 27.68 5.75 -7.24
C PHE A 387 28.14 5.80 -5.79
N ALA A 388 29.15 5.04 -5.41
CA ALA A 388 29.74 5.08 -4.06
C ALA A 388 31.05 5.87 -4.10
N SER A 389 31.04 7.13 -3.66
CA SER A 389 32.27 7.89 -3.50
C SER A 389 33.03 7.42 -2.24
N PRO A 390 34.37 7.49 -2.20
CA PRO A 390 35.17 7.22 -1.00
C PRO A 390 34.73 8.10 0.19
N GLU A 391 34.24 9.29 -0.07
CA GLU A 391 33.74 10.24 0.94
C GLU A 391 32.52 9.72 1.67
N HIS A 392 31.62 9.04 0.99
CA HIS A 392 30.44 8.43 1.61
C HIS A 392 30.84 7.32 2.60
N PHE A 393 31.85 6.55 2.29
CA PHE A 393 32.34 5.51 3.19
C PHE A 393 32.96 6.10 4.45
N GLN A 394 33.70 7.20 4.31
CA GLN A 394 34.27 7.92 5.45
C GLN A 394 33.17 8.53 6.33
N GLN A 395 32.16 9.13 5.74
CA GLN A 395 30.98 9.65 6.46
C GLN A 395 30.24 8.56 7.22
N LEU A 396 30.08 7.38 6.63
CA LEU A 396 29.46 6.24 7.30
C LEU A 396 30.19 5.88 8.59
N ILE A 397 31.53 5.75 8.54
CA ILE A 397 32.37 5.42 9.68
C ILE A 397 32.23 6.50 10.77
N GLU A 398 32.33 7.77 10.40
CA GLU A 398 32.20 8.90 11.33
C GLU A 398 30.84 8.92 12.04
N TYR A 399 29.75 8.72 11.31
CA TYR A 399 28.43 8.65 11.91
C TYR A 399 28.24 7.43 12.80
N GLU A 400 28.75 6.27 12.40
CA GLU A 400 28.69 5.04 13.21
C GLU A 400 29.44 5.20 14.53
N GLU A 401 30.64 5.78 14.52
CA GLU A 401 31.39 6.09 15.74
C GLU A 401 30.63 7.08 16.64
N LEU A 402 30.00 8.11 16.08
CA LEU A 402 29.19 9.05 16.87
C LEU A 402 28.01 8.37 17.54
N ILE A 403 27.34 7.44 16.84
CA ILE A 403 26.22 6.68 17.41
C ILE A 403 26.72 5.74 18.53
N LEU A 404 27.81 5.03 18.32
CA LEU A 404 28.37 4.12 19.33
C LEU A 404 28.80 4.84 20.60
N LYS A 405 29.38 6.05 20.46
CA LYS A 405 29.83 6.90 21.58
C LYS A 405 28.69 7.70 22.25
N SER A 406 27.46 7.64 21.73
CA SER A 406 26.35 8.50 22.18
C SER A 406 25.81 8.19 23.61
N GLY A 407 26.18 7.05 24.19
CA GLY A 407 25.66 6.64 25.52
C GLY A 407 24.19 6.20 25.54
N LEU A 408 23.58 6.05 24.37
CA LEU A 408 22.19 5.59 24.24
C LEU A 408 22.05 4.11 24.64
N PRO A 409 20.82 3.65 24.97
CA PRO A 409 20.56 2.25 25.19
C PRO A 409 20.77 1.42 23.90
N MET A 410 21.13 0.14 24.07
CA MET A 410 21.56 -0.72 22.95
C MET A 410 20.51 -0.85 21.85
N ASN A 411 19.23 -0.88 22.18
CA ASN A 411 18.14 -0.93 21.19
C ASN A 411 18.13 0.31 20.28
N GLU A 412 18.39 1.49 20.82
CA GLU A 412 18.46 2.72 20.00
C GLU A 412 19.76 2.79 19.20
N ILE A 413 20.89 2.34 19.76
CA ILE A 413 22.16 2.25 19.04
C ILE A 413 21.97 1.31 17.85
N TRP A 414 21.46 0.10 18.09
CA TRP A 414 21.20 -0.87 17.03
C TRP A 414 20.28 -0.28 15.94
N LEU A 415 19.16 0.32 16.33
CA LEU A 415 18.21 0.89 15.37
C LEU A 415 18.85 1.98 14.50
N ARG A 416 19.64 2.86 15.11
CA ARG A 416 20.32 3.95 14.38
C ARG A 416 21.41 3.45 13.47
N VAL A 417 22.21 2.48 13.90
CA VAL A 417 23.26 1.87 13.06
C VAL A 417 22.62 1.06 11.93
N GLU A 418 21.58 0.31 12.20
CA GLU A 418 20.85 -0.45 11.17
C GLU A 418 20.26 0.47 10.09
N GLN A 419 19.68 1.60 10.50
CA GLN A 419 19.15 2.61 9.56
C GLN A 419 20.28 3.32 8.80
N LEU A 420 21.40 3.62 9.47
CA LEU A 420 22.58 4.23 8.87
C LEU A 420 23.19 3.32 7.80
N ARG A 421 23.45 2.06 8.14
CA ARG A 421 24.00 1.08 7.20
C ARG A 421 23.02 0.83 6.02
N THR A 422 21.72 0.75 6.27
CA THR A 422 20.70 0.65 5.21
C THR A 422 20.76 1.84 4.25
N ALA A 423 21.00 3.05 4.77
CA ALA A 423 21.06 4.26 3.96
C ALA A 423 22.32 4.36 3.08
N PHE A 424 23.42 3.77 3.49
CA PHE A 424 24.69 3.81 2.74
C PHE A 424 24.97 2.55 1.91
N HIS A 425 24.45 1.39 2.32
CA HIS A 425 24.71 0.10 1.71
C HIS A 425 23.63 -0.37 0.72
N TYR A 426 22.89 0.57 0.14
CA TYR A 426 21.77 0.21 -0.76
C TYR A 426 22.21 -0.29 -2.13
N LEU A 427 23.43 0.03 -2.57
CA LEU A 427 23.99 -0.45 -3.84
C LEU A 427 24.84 -1.69 -3.65
N PRO A 428 24.89 -2.60 -4.65
CA PRO A 428 25.84 -3.69 -4.67
C PRO A 428 27.28 -3.21 -4.50
N PHE A 429 28.11 -4.00 -3.83
CA PHE A 429 29.53 -3.70 -3.68
C PHE A 429 30.28 -4.02 -4.96
N GLU A 430 30.98 -3.04 -5.53
CA GLU A 430 31.66 -3.15 -6.83
C GLU A 430 33.14 -3.61 -6.75
N GLY A 431 33.67 -3.85 -5.58
CA GLY A 431 35.05 -4.19 -5.42
C GLY A 431 35.35 -5.66 -5.74
N GLY A 432 36.32 -5.94 -6.60
CA GLY A 432 36.92 -7.28 -6.79
C GLY A 432 37.64 -7.83 -5.53
N ARG A 433 37.45 -7.23 -4.37
CA ARG A 433 37.87 -7.66 -3.05
C ARG A 433 36.66 -8.08 -2.25
N LEU A 434 36.83 -9.10 -1.41
CA LEU A 434 35.78 -9.55 -0.49
C LEU A 434 35.29 -8.38 0.37
N ALA A 435 34.00 -8.08 0.27
CA ALA A 435 33.37 -7.15 1.18
C ALA A 435 33.40 -7.75 2.59
N SER A 436 33.46 -6.90 3.61
CA SER A 436 33.31 -7.33 5.02
C SER A 436 31.94 -7.98 5.27
N ASP A 437 30.94 -7.54 4.54
CA ASP A 437 29.60 -8.11 4.54
C ASP A 437 29.33 -8.83 3.20
N PRO A 438 29.28 -10.18 3.19
CA PRO A 438 29.08 -10.95 1.97
C PRO A 438 27.75 -10.68 1.27
N GLN A 439 26.72 -10.25 2.00
CA GLN A 439 25.40 -9.96 1.44
C GLN A 439 25.39 -8.69 0.58
N ARG A 440 26.41 -7.86 0.66
CA ARG A 440 26.58 -6.71 -0.24
C ARG A 440 27.07 -7.08 -1.63
N MET A 441 27.67 -8.26 -1.78
CA MET A 441 28.13 -8.75 -3.07
C MET A 441 26.96 -9.40 -3.81
N VAL A 442 26.56 -8.81 -4.91
CA VAL A 442 25.52 -9.35 -5.79
C VAL A 442 26.19 -9.72 -7.12
N LEU A 443 26.20 -11.00 -7.40
CA LEU A 443 26.76 -11.52 -8.64
C LEU A 443 25.66 -11.56 -9.72
N THR A 444 26.08 -11.62 -10.97
CA THR A 444 25.14 -11.77 -12.09
C THR A 444 24.28 -13.02 -11.93
N ASP A 445 24.85 -14.10 -11.41
CA ASP A 445 24.14 -15.36 -11.18
C ASP A 445 23.02 -15.23 -10.14
N ASP A 446 23.16 -14.30 -9.19
CA ASP A 446 22.14 -14.06 -8.16
C ASP A 446 20.90 -13.34 -8.73
N VAL A 447 21.05 -12.61 -9.83
CA VAL A 447 19.98 -11.77 -10.40
C VAL A 447 19.43 -12.26 -11.74
N VAL A 448 20.22 -13.04 -12.49
CA VAL A 448 19.83 -13.49 -13.84
C VAL A 448 18.52 -14.28 -13.87
N GLY A 449 18.19 -14.99 -12.80
CA GLY A 449 16.93 -15.75 -12.69
C GLY A 449 15.66 -14.90 -12.64
N PHE A 450 15.81 -13.62 -12.34
CA PHE A 450 14.68 -12.67 -12.20
C PHE A 450 14.55 -11.70 -13.37
N VAL A 451 15.56 -11.62 -14.23
CA VAL A 451 15.64 -10.67 -15.34
C VAL A 451 15.45 -11.42 -16.66
N TYR A 452 14.85 -10.76 -17.63
CA TYR A 452 14.55 -11.34 -18.94
C TYR A 452 14.69 -10.27 -20.03
N PRO A 453 15.04 -10.66 -21.25
CA PRO A 453 15.04 -9.76 -22.40
C PRO A 453 13.59 -9.48 -22.83
N LEU A 454 13.26 -8.21 -23.05
CA LEU A 454 11.97 -7.80 -23.59
C LEU A 454 11.84 -8.24 -25.05
N ILE A 455 10.68 -8.80 -25.38
CA ILE A 455 10.34 -9.18 -26.75
C ILE A 455 10.03 -7.91 -27.55
N ASN A 456 9.27 -7.00 -26.96
CA ASN A 456 8.90 -5.73 -27.58
C ASN A 456 9.75 -4.59 -26.98
N LYS A 457 10.65 -4.05 -27.80
CA LYS A 457 11.52 -2.94 -27.38
C LYS A 457 10.78 -1.67 -27.00
N THR A 458 9.54 -1.47 -27.48
CA THR A 458 8.72 -0.33 -27.05
C THR A 458 8.36 -0.37 -25.58
N ARG A 459 8.44 -1.53 -24.91
CA ARG A 459 8.23 -1.69 -23.49
C ARG A 459 9.46 -1.32 -22.62
N ALA A 460 10.58 -0.95 -23.23
CA ALA A 460 11.76 -0.47 -22.52
C ALA A 460 11.46 0.80 -21.70
N PHE A 461 10.59 1.65 -22.22
CA PHE A 461 10.11 2.84 -21.50
C PHE A 461 9.34 2.47 -20.21
N GLU A 462 8.45 1.48 -20.26
CA GLU A 462 7.73 0.97 -19.07
C GLU A 462 8.69 0.35 -18.04
N LEU A 463 9.73 -0.37 -18.50
CA LEU A 463 10.77 -0.89 -17.63
C LEU A 463 11.51 0.26 -16.90
N THR A 464 11.82 1.33 -17.63
CA THR A 464 12.46 2.53 -17.05
C THR A 464 11.56 3.19 -16.01
N LEU A 465 10.27 3.36 -16.30
CA LEU A 465 9.30 3.88 -15.32
C LEU A 465 9.17 2.94 -14.10
N THR A 466 9.23 1.64 -14.32
CA THR A 466 9.23 0.65 -13.23
C THR A 466 10.47 0.80 -12.35
N ALA A 467 11.65 0.99 -12.95
CA ALA A 467 12.88 1.27 -12.21
C ALA A 467 12.77 2.56 -11.37
N LEU A 468 12.22 3.63 -11.93
CA LEU A 468 11.97 4.88 -11.22
C LEU A 468 10.96 4.68 -10.06
N LYS A 469 9.92 3.87 -10.26
CA LYS A 469 8.95 3.52 -9.20
C LYS A 469 9.62 2.75 -8.06
N LEU A 470 10.53 1.83 -8.38
CA LEU A 470 11.33 1.12 -7.38
C LEU A 470 12.26 2.06 -6.61
N MET A 471 12.75 3.13 -7.23
CA MET A 471 13.49 4.23 -6.58
C MET A 471 12.58 5.22 -5.84
N LYS A 472 11.29 4.90 -5.64
CA LYS A 472 10.28 5.73 -4.94
C LYS A 472 9.97 7.06 -5.64
N PHE A 473 10.16 7.12 -6.96
CA PHE A 473 9.83 8.32 -7.72
C PHE A 473 8.33 8.65 -7.62
N PRO A 474 7.95 9.92 -7.37
CA PRO A 474 6.57 10.33 -7.19
C PRO A 474 5.87 10.61 -8.52
N PHE A 475 5.13 9.66 -9.02
CA PHE A 475 4.32 9.86 -10.23
C PHE A 475 2.98 10.52 -9.92
N ARG A 476 2.61 11.55 -10.68
CA ARG A 476 1.32 12.24 -10.53
C ARG A 476 0.13 11.35 -10.91
N ARG A 477 0.28 10.50 -11.92
CA ARG A 477 -0.74 9.57 -12.39
C ARG A 477 -0.24 8.14 -12.34
N GLN A 478 -1.14 7.24 -12.03
CA GLN A 478 -0.85 5.82 -12.15
C GLN A 478 -1.06 5.41 -13.61
N TYR A 479 0.00 4.94 -14.25
CA TYR A 479 -0.02 4.38 -15.59
C TYR A 479 -0.32 2.89 -15.61
N ASP A 480 -0.34 2.27 -14.45
CA ASP A 480 -0.50 0.84 -14.26
C ASP A 480 -1.85 0.53 -13.62
N ARG A 481 -2.60 -0.41 -14.21
CA ARG A 481 -3.95 -0.76 -13.77
C ARG A 481 -3.96 -1.69 -12.56
N GLU A 482 -2.95 -2.54 -12.44
CA GLU A 482 -2.88 -3.58 -11.44
C GLU A 482 -1.82 -3.24 -10.37
N VAL A 483 -2.15 -2.28 -9.52
CA VAL A 483 -1.34 -2.00 -8.34
C VAL A 483 -1.81 -2.91 -7.22
N GLU A 484 -0.96 -3.83 -6.79
CA GLU A 484 -1.27 -4.64 -5.63
C GLU A 484 -1.14 -3.84 -4.33
N ALA A 485 -1.91 -4.25 -3.31
CA ALA A 485 -2.01 -3.51 -2.05
C ALA A 485 -0.68 -3.30 -1.33
N TYR A 486 0.24 -4.25 -1.45
CA TYR A 486 1.54 -4.19 -0.81
C TYR A 486 2.58 -3.34 -1.57
N GLU A 487 2.26 -2.89 -2.78
CA GLU A 487 3.14 -2.00 -3.56
C GLU A 487 3.13 -0.56 -3.05
N MET A 488 2.08 -0.18 -2.32
CA MET A 488 1.95 1.16 -1.74
C MET A 488 2.60 1.22 -0.36
N ASP A 489 3.92 1.09 -0.32
CA ASP A 489 4.70 0.93 0.90
C ASP A 489 5.53 2.16 1.29
N TYR A 490 5.52 3.21 0.47
CA TYR A 490 6.31 4.42 0.70
C TYR A 490 5.44 5.68 0.68
N PRO A 491 5.69 6.63 1.59
CA PRO A 491 4.88 7.84 1.71
C PRO A 491 5.17 8.88 0.63
N GLU A 492 6.28 8.77 -0.11
CA GLU A 492 6.70 9.68 -1.18
C GLU A 492 5.67 9.75 -2.33
N GLN A 493 4.81 8.73 -2.47
CA GLN A 493 3.69 8.75 -3.42
C GLN A 493 2.66 9.87 -3.17
N LEU A 494 2.71 10.55 -2.03
CA LEU A 494 1.88 11.73 -1.74
C LEU A 494 2.51 13.04 -2.24
N LEU A 495 3.80 13.06 -2.59
CA LEU A 495 4.52 14.24 -3.05
C LEU A 495 3.95 14.90 -4.32
N PRO A 496 3.26 14.19 -5.24
CA PRO A 496 2.64 14.83 -6.38
C PRO A 496 1.63 15.93 -6.03
N ILE A 497 1.12 15.96 -4.79
CA ILE A 497 0.29 17.07 -4.29
C ILE A 497 1.03 18.41 -4.40
N PHE A 498 2.36 18.42 -4.25
CA PHE A 498 3.17 19.63 -4.43
C PHE A 498 3.18 20.15 -5.88
N LEU A 499 2.85 19.32 -6.85
CA LEU A 499 2.78 19.72 -8.26
C LEU A 499 1.50 20.47 -8.63
N ASP A 500 0.48 20.44 -7.77
CA ASP A 500 -0.78 21.13 -8.04
C ASP A 500 -0.62 22.65 -7.85
N VAL A 501 -1.01 23.42 -8.87
CA VAL A 501 -0.83 24.88 -8.90
C VAL A 501 -1.67 25.58 -7.83
N PHE A 502 -2.93 25.17 -7.68
CA PHE A 502 -3.89 25.77 -6.75
C PHE A 502 -3.85 25.18 -5.33
N ARG A 503 -2.79 24.43 -4.95
CA ARG A 503 -2.68 23.86 -3.60
C ARG A 503 -2.61 24.96 -2.54
N ASP A 504 -3.06 24.66 -1.37
CA ASP A 504 -2.87 25.53 -0.21
C ASP A 504 -1.45 25.33 0.36
N ARG A 505 -0.58 26.29 0.12
CA ARG A 505 0.85 26.24 0.49
C ARG A 505 1.10 26.23 2.00
N THR A 506 0.12 26.62 2.79
CA THR A 506 0.22 26.60 4.26
C THR A 506 0.30 25.16 4.80
N LEU A 507 -0.17 24.20 4.01
CA LEU A 507 -0.19 22.77 4.34
C LEU A 507 1.07 22.02 3.91
N ASP A 508 1.93 22.64 3.11
CA ASP A 508 3.14 22.00 2.59
C ASP A 508 4.04 21.49 3.72
N GLY A 509 4.20 22.28 4.79
CA GLY A 509 4.98 21.90 5.96
C GLY A 509 4.42 20.68 6.70
N ALA A 510 3.09 20.61 6.88
CA ALA A 510 2.42 19.48 7.53
C ALA A 510 2.51 18.18 6.70
N LEU A 511 2.31 18.30 5.39
CA LEU A 511 2.45 17.18 4.46
C LEU A 511 3.89 16.65 4.45
N TYR A 512 4.88 17.54 4.35
CA TYR A 512 6.29 17.16 4.40
C TYR A 512 6.67 16.48 5.70
N ALA A 513 6.28 17.02 6.86
CA ALA A 513 6.54 16.44 8.16
C ALA A 513 5.95 15.03 8.29
N PHE A 514 4.75 14.82 7.76
CA PHE A 514 4.09 13.51 7.73
C PHE A 514 4.86 12.50 6.86
N ILE A 515 5.24 12.89 5.65
CA ILE A 515 6.03 12.05 4.75
C ILE A 515 7.38 11.72 5.38
N LYS A 516 8.07 12.74 5.94
CA LYS A 516 9.32 12.59 6.67
C LYS A 516 9.24 11.54 7.76
N GLN A 517 8.19 11.54 8.54
CA GLN A 517 8.00 10.62 9.67
C GLN A 517 7.94 9.14 9.24
N LEU A 518 7.37 8.85 8.06
CA LEU A 518 7.13 7.50 7.56
C LEU A 518 8.16 7.03 6.54
N SER A 519 8.97 7.94 6.00
CA SER A 519 10.00 7.61 5.01
C SER A 519 11.06 6.67 5.59
N VAL A 520 11.54 5.75 4.79
CA VAL A 520 12.58 4.75 5.14
C VAL A 520 13.72 4.86 4.14
N ALA A 521 14.94 4.79 4.64
CA ALA A 521 16.14 4.76 3.79
C ALA A 521 16.20 3.49 2.93
N PRO A 522 16.79 3.53 1.73
CA PRO A 522 17.29 4.71 1.05
C PRO A 522 16.15 5.60 0.53
N SER A 523 16.32 6.92 0.61
CA SER A 523 15.33 7.89 0.14
C SER A 523 16.01 9.23 -0.16
N TYR A 524 15.50 9.95 -1.15
CA TYR A 524 15.96 11.29 -1.49
C TYR A 524 15.35 12.40 -0.62
N ILE A 525 14.48 12.04 0.33
CA ILE A 525 13.92 12.99 1.29
C ILE A 525 14.93 13.27 2.40
N ARG A 526 15.09 14.53 2.78
CA ARG A 526 16.03 15.00 3.82
C ARG A 526 15.76 14.45 5.24
N ALA A 527 14.79 13.60 5.40
CA ALA A 527 14.57 12.86 6.64
C ALA A 527 15.63 11.81 6.92
N ASN A 528 16.28 11.33 5.87
CA ASN A 528 17.18 10.18 5.91
C ASN A 528 18.63 10.63 5.76
N ILE A 529 19.53 9.94 6.43
CA ILE A 529 20.97 10.07 6.22
C ILE A 529 21.28 9.59 4.79
N ALA A 530 22.30 10.16 4.17
CA ALA A 530 22.72 9.85 2.79
C ALA A 530 21.66 10.15 1.69
N HIS A 531 20.68 11.01 1.97
CA HIS A 531 19.66 11.40 1.01
C HIS A 531 20.24 12.06 -0.27
N GLU A 532 21.34 12.82 -0.15
CA GLU A 532 21.94 13.52 -1.31
C GLU A 532 22.52 12.53 -2.32
N SER A 533 23.20 11.49 -1.84
CA SER A 533 23.75 10.42 -2.71
C SER A 533 22.62 9.67 -3.43
N TYR A 534 21.52 9.40 -2.72
CA TYR A 534 20.38 8.74 -3.33
C TYR A 534 19.66 9.63 -4.34
N LEU A 535 19.51 10.91 -4.04
CA LEU A 535 18.97 11.91 -4.98
C LEU A 535 19.84 12.01 -6.25
N GLU A 536 21.17 11.99 -6.09
CA GLU A 536 22.07 12.00 -7.23
C GLU A 536 21.94 10.74 -8.09
N LEU A 537 21.75 9.55 -7.48
CA LEU A 537 21.45 8.32 -8.19
C LEU A 537 20.17 8.45 -9.02
N VAL A 538 19.08 8.97 -8.43
CA VAL A 538 17.81 9.17 -9.15
C VAL A 538 17.97 10.16 -10.31
N ARG A 539 18.70 11.26 -10.11
CA ARG A 539 19.00 12.24 -11.17
C ARG A 539 19.82 11.64 -12.30
N LYS A 540 20.86 10.88 -11.97
CA LYS A 540 21.72 10.19 -12.98
C LYS A 540 20.90 9.17 -13.77
N SER A 541 20.08 8.37 -13.09
CA SER A 541 19.21 7.39 -13.75
C SER A 541 18.25 8.05 -14.73
N LEU A 542 17.65 9.18 -14.35
CA LEU A 542 16.79 9.98 -15.22
C LEU A 542 17.58 10.56 -16.41
N ALA A 543 18.77 11.12 -16.16
CA ALA A 543 19.60 11.70 -17.22
C ALA A 543 20.01 10.65 -18.27
N LEU A 544 20.44 9.45 -17.83
CA LEU A 544 20.76 8.34 -18.72
C LEU A 544 19.54 7.88 -19.54
N ALA A 545 18.37 7.87 -18.93
CA ALA A 545 17.12 7.54 -19.61
C ALA A 545 16.77 8.62 -20.66
N ILE A 546 16.88 9.90 -20.31
CA ILE A 546 16.65 11.03 -21.23
C ILE A 546 17.56 10.95 -22.46
N ASP A 547 18.82 10.59 -22.27
CA ASP A 547 19.79 10.43 -23.36
C ASP A 547 19.51 9.22 -24.27
N HIS A 548 18.87 8.18 -23.73
CA HIS A 548 18.58 6.97 -24.47
C HIS A 548 17.31 7.09 -25.32
N PHE A 549 16.22 7.62 -24.74
CA PHE A 549 14.92 7.74 -25.40
C PHE A 549 14.86 8.99 -26.30
N THR A 550 13.98 8.96 -27.30
CA THR A 550 13.81 10.06 -28.25
C THR A 550 12.34 10.45 -28.36
N GLY A 551 12.05 11.63 -28.88
CA GLY A 551 10.68 12.09 -29.12
C GLY A 551 9.86 12.29 -27.84
N THR A 552 8.62 11.79 -27.82
CA THR A 552 7.67 11.96 -26.73
C THR A 552 8.12 11.31 -25.43
N GLU A 553 8.76 10.14 -25.49
CA GLU A 553 9.26 9.43 -24.32
C GLU A 553 10.34 10.26 -23.58
N SER A 554 11.30 10.82 -24.31
CA SER A 554 12.32 11.70 -23.75
C SER A 554 11.73 13.00 -23.19
N ALA A 555 10.74 13.59 -23.86
CA ALA A 555 10.04 14.77 -23.37
C ALA A 555 9.31 14.50 -22.04
N VAL A 556 8.68 13.32 -21.90
CA VAL A 556 8.06 12.87 -20.63
C VAL A 556 9.10 12.75 -19.54
N LEU A 557 10.25 12.10 -19.80
CA LEU A 557 11.33 11.94 -18.80
C LEU A 557 11.91 13.29 -18.37
N LEU A 558 12.07 14.23 -19.30
CA LEU A 558 12.46 15.63 -18.99
C LEU A 558 11.43 16.32 -18.09
N THR A 559 10.16 16.17 -18.40
CA THR A 559 9.07 16.72 -17.57
C THR A 559 9.12 16.11 -16.16
N LEU A 560 9.32 14.80 -16.04
CA LEU A 560 9.47 14.13 -14.75
C LEU A 560 10.71 14.65 -13.98
N TYR A 561 11.83 14.87 -14.66
CA TYR A 561 13.02 15.46 -14.05
C TYR A 561 12.72 16.87 -13.47
N LEU A 562 12.03 17.72 -14.21
CA LEU A 562 11.64 19.05 -13.77
C LEU A 562 10.63 19.00 -12.61
N GLN A 563 9.70 18.05 -12.64
CA GLN A 563 8.76 17.80 -11.54
C GLN A 563 9.47 17.37 -10.26
N LEU A 564 10.48 16.51 -10.36
CA LEU A 564 11.31 16.15 -9.21
C LEU A 564 12.00 17.37 -8.60
N GLU A 565 12.69 18.19 -9.42
CA GLU A 565 13.34 19.41 -8.94
C GLU A 565 12.33 20.38 -8.32
N ARG A 566 11.11 20.46 -8.87
CA ARG A 566 10.03 21.29 -8.32
C ARG A 566 9.55 20.78 -6.95
N ILE A 567 9.39 19.46 -6.78
CA ILE A 567 9.05 18.84 -5.49
C ILE A 567 10.13 19.17 -4.45
N LEU A 568 11.41 19.03 -4.80
CA LEU A 568 12.52 19.31 -3.90
C LEU A 568 12.57 20.79 -3.45
N ILE A 569 12.20 21.71 -4.34
CA ILE A 569 12.04 23.13 -3.97
C ILE A 569 10.90 23.32 -2.98
N CYS A 570 9.77 22.64 -3.20
CA CYS A 570 8.64 22.70 -2.27
C CYS A 570 9.01 22.13 -0.89
N GLU A 571 9.79 21.04 -0.84
CA GLU A 571 10.31 20.48 0.41
C GLU A 571 11.24 21.47 1.14
N GLU A 572 12.13 22.14 0.40
CA GLU A 572 13.03 23.15 0.96
C GLU A 572 12.26 24.32 1.57
N LYS A 573 11.24 24.80 0.86
CA LYS A 573 10.35 25.84 1.36
C LYS A 573 9.54 25.40 2.58
N ALA A 574 9.06 24.15 2.58
CA ALA A 574 8.33 23.58 3.71
C ALA A 574 9.21 23.49 4.97
N LEU A 575 10.50 23.20 4.83
CA LEU A 575 11.48 23.20 5.93
C LEU A 575 11.78 24.61 6.44
N SER A 576 11.74 25.59 5.56
CA SER A 576 12.02 27.00 5.89
C SER A 576 10.81 27.72 6.51
N ALA A 577 9.73 26.97 6.83
CA ALA A 577 8.46 27.51 7.29
C ALA A 577 8.65 28.57 8.41
N GLY A 578 8.28 29.80 8.11
CA GLY A 578 8.34 30.95 9.01
C GLY A 578 9.53 31.89 8.82
N ARG A 579 10.55 31.58 8.00
CA ARG A 579 11.72 32.47 7.84
C ARG A 579 11.79 33.22 6.50
N LYS A 580 11.51 32.59 5.37
CA LYS A 580 11.48 33.27 4.06
C LYS A 580 10.62 32.55 3.04
N PRO A 581 9.71 33.18 2.31
CA PRO A 581 8.89 32.56 1.27
C PRO A 581 9.68 32.31 -0.05
N THR A 582 10.90 32.83 -0.17
CA THR A 582 11.76 32.70 -1.34
C THR A 582 12.97 31.85 -1.04
N LEU A 583 13.33 31.00 -2.00
CA LEU A 583 14.55 30.19 -1.95
C LEU A 583 15.79 31.10 -1.89
N GLU A 584 16.84 30.65 -1.25
CA GLU A 584 18.11 31.41 -1.28
C GLU A 584 18.63 31.49 -2.72
N GLU A 585 19.13 32.65 -3.10
CA GLU A 585 19.56 32.92 -4.50
C GLU A 585 20.66 31.95 -4.96
N ALA A 586 21.52 31.52 -4.06
CA ALA A 586 22.57 30.53 -4.34
C ALA A 586 21.97 29.17 -4.72
N GLN A 587 20.96 28.72 -3.98
CA GLN A 587 20.25 27.45 -4.24
C GLN A 587 19.46 27.53 -5.55
N ALA A 588 18.73 28.63 -5.78
CA ALA A 588 18.02 28.85 -7.03
C ALA A 588 18.97 28.87 -8.24
N LYS A 589 20.16 29.45 -8.09
CA LYS A 589 21.20 29.45 -9.13
C LYS A 589 21.72 28.02 -9.39
N ALA A 590 21.93 27.23 -8.35
CA ALA A 590 22.38 25.84 -8.48
C ALA A 590 21.32 24.98 -9.20
N VAL A 591 20.04 25.11 -8.86
CA VAL A 591 18.94 24.40 -9.54
C VAL A 591 18.88 24.82 -11.02
N ARG A 592 18.92 26.12 -11.32
CA ARG A 592 18.94 26.62 -12.71
C ARG A 592 20.14 26.10 -13.49
N ALA A 593 21.30 25.98 -12.86
CA ALA A 593 22.50 25.43 -13.52
C ALA A 593 22.32 23.96 -13.88
N ARG A 594 21.82 23.14 -12.95
CA ARG A 594 21.53 21.72 -13.19
C ARG A 594 20.50 21.52 -14.31
N VAL A 595 19.37 22.21 -14.23
CA VAL A 595 18.31 22.13 -15.23
C VAL A 595 18.81 22.57 -16.61
N LYS A 596 19.53 23.67 -16.69
CA LYS A 596 20.14 24.12 -17.95
C LYS A 596 21.16 23.13 -18.51
N HIS A 597 21.90 22.46 -17.64
CA HIS A 597 22.84 21.41 -18.06
C HIS A 597 22.06 20.26 -18.73
N VAL A 598 21.04 19.73 -18.10
CA VAL A 598 20.23 18.64 -18.66
C VAL A 598 19.58 19.07 -19.98
N LEU A 599 18.93 20.24 -20.03
CA LEU A 599 18.28 20.74 -21.23
C LEU A 599 19.24 20.97 -22.41
N LYS A 600 20.49 21.34 -22.15
CA LYS A 600 21.50 21.54 -23.20
C LYS A 600 22.03 20.21 -23.79
N HIS A 601 22.09 19.18 -23.00
CA HIS A 601 22.61 17.88 -23.41
C HIS A 601 21.52 16.96 -23.99
N THR A 602 20.26 17.39 -23.95
CA THR A 602 19.15 16.66 -24.55
C THR A 602 19.16 16.73 -26.07
N HIS A 603 18.55 15.71 -26.71
CA HIS A 603 18.36 15.68 -28.16
C HIS A 603 17.71 16.97 -28.71
N THR A 604 18.18 17.41 -29.87
CA THR A 604 17.71 18.65 -30.51
C THR A 604 16.21 18.72 -30.71
N THR A 605 15.56 17.59 -30.94
CA THR A 605 14.08 17.47 -31.07
C THR A 605 13.33 17.92 -29.81
N ASN A 606 13.91 17.76 -28.63
CA ASN A 606 13.26 18.11 -27.36
C ASN A 606 13.64 19.52 -26.86
N GLN A 607 14.62 20.16 -27.47
CA GLN A 607 15.03 21.53 -27.12
C GLN A 607 13.92 22.57 -27.37
N ASN A 608 12.94 22.24 -28.23
CA ASN A 608 11.80 23.11 -28.56
C ASN A 608 10.47 22.56 -28.00
N SER A 609 10.49 21.55 -27.15
CA SER A 609 9.27 20.96 -26.56
C SER A 609 8.58 21.91 -25.62
N LEU A 610 7.41 22.43 -25.98
CA LEU A 610 6.62 23.38 -25.17
C LEU A 610 6.15 22.76 -23.83
N PRO A 611 5.75 21.48 -23.72
CA PRO A 611 5.42 20.86 -22.45
C PRO A 611 6.58 20.89 -21.43
N VAL A 612 7.82 20.70 -21.90
CA VAL A 612 9.01 20.79 -21.05
C VAL A 612 9.21 22.21 -20.55
N TYR A 613 9.03 23.22 -21.42
CA TYR A 613 9.14 24.63 -21.02
C TYR A 613 7.98 25.10 -20.15
N ALA A 614 6.79 24.52 -20.29
CA ALA A 614 5.68 24.75 -19.36
C ALA A 614 6.06 24.32 -17.94
N GLU A 615 6.61 23.13 -17.78
CA GLU A 615 7.07 22.64 -16.47
C GLU A 615 8.29 23.42 -15.95
N TYR A 616 9.21 23.83 -16.84
CA TYR A 616 10.32 24.71 -16.45
C TYR A 616 9.85 26.07 -15.97
N GLY A 617 8.82 26.64 -16.61
CA GLY A 617 8.17 27.87 -16.15
C GLY A 617 7.52 27.70 -14.77
N LEU A 618 6.86 26.57 -14.51
CA LEU A 618 6.31 26.22 -13.19
C LEU A 618 7.40 26.06 -12.13
N LEU A 619 8.53 25.45 -12.48
CA LEU A 619 9.70 25.35 -11.61
C LEU A 619 10.24 26.74 -11.24
N GLU A 620 10.39 27.65 -12.20
CA GLU A 620 10.82 29.04 -11.95
C GLU A 620 9.79 29.80 -11.11
N TYR A 621 8.49 29.57 -11.35
CA TYR A 621 7.42 30.14 -10.52
C TYR A 621 7.51 29.66 -9.07
N GLU A 622 7.81 28.39 -8.83
CA GLU A 622 8.03 27.91 -7.46
C GLU A 622 9.23 28.58 -6.79
N MET A 623 10.30 28.89 -7.53
CA MET A 623 11.47 29.57 -6.97
C MET A 623 11.23 31.05 -6.67
N THR A 624 10.63 31.79 -7.60
CA THR A 624 10.63 33.25 -7.60
C THR A 624 9.25 33.90 -7.71
N GLY A 625 8.16 33.10 -7.76
CA GLY A 625 6.83 33.60 -8.08
C GLY A 625 6.69 34.03 -9.55
N LEU A 626 5.63 34.77 -9.88
CA LEU A 626 5.40 35.27 -11.23
C LEU A 626 6.32 36.45 -11.57
N SER A 627 7.63 36.23 -11.45
CA SER A 627 8.69 37.23 -11.71
C SER A 627 8.87 37.47 -13.20
N VAL A 628 9.63 38.52 -13.52
CA VAL A 628 10.04 38.86 -14.91
C VAL A 628 10.79 37.66 -15.54
N ALA A 629 11.61 36.96 -14.76
CA ALA A 629 12.34 35.77 -15.23
C ALA A 629 11.39 34.62 -15.61
N CYS A 630 10.39 34.34 -14.77
CA CYS A 630 9.36 33.35 -15.05
C CYS A 630 8.56 33.69 -16.31
N ARG A 631 8.06 34.93 -16.43
CA ARG A 631 7.32 35.40 -17.60
C ARG A 631 8.16 35.35 -18.88
N LYS A 632 9.48 35.65 -18.78
CA LYS A 632 10.41 35.58 -19.90
C LYS A 632 10.57 34.17 -20.44
N ILE A 633 10.59 33.13 -19.60
CA ILE A 633 10.66 31.72 -20.04
C ILE A 633 9.48 31.44 -20.98
N PHE A 634 8.26 31.72 -20.51
CA PHE A 634 7.04 31.48 -21.28
C PHE A 634 7.01 32.32 -22.58
N SER A 635 7.35 33.62 -22.52
CA SER A 635 7.37 34.47 -23.69
C SER A 635 8.36 34.00 -24.74
N THR A 636 9.59 33.64 -24.31
CA THR A 636 10.63 33.17 -25.24
C THR A 636 10.24 31.86 -25.88
N SER A 637 9.64 30.92 -25.10
CA SER A 637 9.20 29.62 -25.63
C SER A 637 8.12 29.75 -26.71
N VAL A 638 7.15 30.65 -26.49
CA VAL A 638 6.10 30.96 -27.47
C VAL A 638 6.68 31.62 -28.71
N GLN A 639 7.60 32.61 -28.54
CA GLN A 639 8.24 33.33 -29.67
C GLN A 639 9.04 32.36 -30.55
N VAL A 640 9.83 31.46 -29.95
CA VAL A 640 10.61 30.46 -30.69
C VAL A 640 9.66 29.53 -31.48
N TYR A 641 8.60 29.08 -30.84
CA TYR A 641 7.59 28.23 -31.49
C TYR A 641 6.93 28.93 -32.67
N CYS A 642 6.39 30.15 -32.48
CA CYS A 642 5.76 30.88 -33.58
C CYS A 642 6.75 31.26 -34.70
N SER A 643 8.03 31.49 -34.39
CA SER A 643 9.06 31.75 -35.42
C SER A 643 9.39 30.51 -36.24
N SER A 644 9.35 29.33 -35.63
CA SER A 644 9.58 28.06 -36.34
C SER A 644 8.43 27.72 -37.29
N GLU A 645 7.18 28.01 -36.92
CA GLU A 645 6.01 27.83 -37.79
C GLU A 645 6.02 28.75 -39.02
N GLN A 646 6.44 29.99 -38.83
CA GLN A 646 6.57 30.95 -39.96
C GLN A 646 7.64 30.54 -40.96
N ALA A 647 8.63 29.75 -40.56
CA ALA A 647 9.69 29.23 -41.44
C ALA A 647 9.29 28.01 -42.22
N ALA A 648 8.19 27.33 -41.88
CA ALA A 648 7.65 26.19 -42.63
C ALA A 648 6.89 26.69 -43.87
N PRO A 649 7.09 26.10 -45.07
CA PRO A 649 6.34 26.51 -46.25
C PRO A 649 4.84 26.25 -46.02
N PRO A 650 3.93 27.14 -46.49
CA PRO A 650 2.51 26.96 -46.33
C PRO A 650 2.05 25.74 -47.13
N SER A 651 1.86 24.63 -46.47
CA SER A 651 1.16 23.49 -47.03
C SER A 651 -0.32 23.90 -47.11
N GLY A 652 -0.86 23.95 -48.34
CA GLY A 652 -2.15 24.52 -48.64
C GLY A 652 -3.40 23.80 -48.12
N ASP A 653 -3.29 22.95 -47.13
CA ASP A 653 -4.42 22.28 -46.48
C ASP A 653 -4.68 22.92 -45.11
N ASP A 654 -5.89 23.41 -44.97
CA ASP A 654 -6.45 24.01 -43.73
C ASP A 654 -6.52 23.04 -42.54
N ASP A 655 -6.14 21.77 -42.77
CA ASP A 655 -6.12 20.68 -41.76
C ASP A 655 -4.84 20.63 -40.90
N THR A 656 -3.81 21.44 -41.20
CA THR A 656 -2.54 21.44 -40.44
C THR A 656 -2.60 22.15 -39.07
N GLN A 657 -3.81 22.48 -38.57
CA GLN A 657 -4.02 23.05 -37.23
C GLN A 657 -4.01 22.04 -36.08
N GLU A 658 -3.68 20.76 -36.33
CA GLU A 658 -3.66 19.73 -35.29
C GLU A 658 -2.48 19.82 -34.32
N ASP A 659 -1.36 20.45 -34.70
CA ASP A 659 -0.12 20.43 -33.89
C ASP A 659 -0.03 21.48 -32.77
N ASP A 660 -1.04 22.34 -32.61
CA ASP A 660 -1.02 23.44 -31.64
C ASP A 660 -1.34 23.03 -30.18
N ASN A 661 -1.50 21.75 -29.90
CA ASN A 661 -1.91 21.31 -28.56
C ASN A 661 -0.91 21.73 -27.48
N ASP A 662 0.37 21.67 -27.77
CA ASP A 662 1.45 21.99 -26.84
C ASP A 662 1.47 23.49 -26.50
N LEU A 663 1.17 24.35 -27.51
CA LEU A 663 1.01 25.78 -27.29
C LEU A 663 -0.18 26.07 -26.36
N PHE A 664 -1.32 25.41 -26.60
CA PHE A 664 -2.50 25.56 -25.74
C PHE A 664 -2.20 25.11 -24.31
N HIS A 665 -1.48 24.02 -24.12
CA HIS A 665 -1.08 23.52 -22.81
C HIS A 665 -0.19 24.52 -22.07
N LEU A 666 0.84 25.07 -22.73
CA LEU A 666 1.72 26.08 -22.15
C LEU A 666 0.95 27.35 -21.77
N VAL A 667 0.10 27.87 -22.67
CA VAL A 667 -0.69 29.10 -22.40
C VAL A 667 -1.69 28.85 -21.27
N LEU A 668 -2.33 27.70 -21.20
CA LEU A 668 -3.22 27.34 -20.07
C LEU A 668 -2.47 27.29 -18.75
N THR A 669 -1.24 26.82 -18.74
CA THR A 669 -0.37 26.84 -17.55
C THR A 669 -0.11 28.28 -17.11
N VAL A 670 0.18 29.21 -18.04
CA VAL A 670 0.31 30.62 -17.71
C VAL A 670 -0.99 31.22 -17.17
N VAL A 671 -2.12 30.88 -17.78
CA VAL A 671 -3.45 31.34 -17.33
C VAL A 671 -3.75 30.86 -15.90
N GLU A 672 -3.41 29.65 -15.55
CA GLU A 672 -3.54 29.15 -14.18
C GLU A 672 -2.71 29.96 -13.18
N LEU A 673 -1.46 30.31 -13.54
CA LEU A 673 -0.60 31.16 -12.72
C LEU A 673 -1.18 32.57 -12.57
N LEU A 674 -1.69 33.16 -13.67
CA LEU A 674 -2.35 34.47 -13.61
C LEU A 674 -3.59 34.45 -12.72
N LEU A 675 -4.39 33.39 -12.79
CA LEU A 675 -5.57 33.23 -11.93
C LEU A 675 -5.18 33.03 -10.47
N LEU A 676 -4.09 32.33 -10.18
CA LEU A 676 -3.57 32.15 -8.83
C LEU A 676 -3.14 33.50 -8.22
N GLU A 677 -2.50 34.35 -9.02
CA GLU A 677 -2.11 35.71 -8.62
C GLU A 677 -3.26 36.77 -8.69
N GLY A 678 -4.47 36.33 -9.07
CA GLY A 678 -5.65 37.20 -9.13
C GLY A 678 -5.76 38.09 -10.35
N GLN A 679 -4.93 37.91 -11.36
CA GLN A 679 -4.87 38.71 -12.59
C GLN A 679 -5.88 38.19 -13.64
N LYS A 680 -7.16 38.25 -13.30
CA LYS A 680 -8.26 37.70 -14.13
C LYS A 680 -8.33 38.36 -15.52
N ASP A 681 -8.16 39.67 -15.61
CA ASP A 681 -8.29 40.40 -16.88
C ASP A 681 -7.16 40.05 -17.84
N GLU A 682 -5.94 39.90 -17.32
CA GLU A 682 -4.79 39.44 -18.09
C GLU A 682 -4.99 37.99 -18.57
N ALA A 683 -5.57 37.13 -17.76
CA ALA A 683 -5.91 35.76 -18.13
C ALA A 683 -6.94 35.70 -19.27
N ILE A 684 -7.99 36.54 -19.23
CA ILE A 684 -8.99 36.66 -20.30
C ILE A 684 -8.34 37.17 -21.58
N GLN A 685 -7.47 38.18 -21.49
CA GLN A 685 -6.75 38.72 -22.64
C GLN A 685 -5.85 37.67 -23.29
N THR A 686 -5.09 36.94 -22.46
CA THR A 686 -4.19 35.90 -22.93
C THR A 686 -4.95 34.80 -23.68
N LEU A 687 -6.08 34.33 -23.14
CA LEU A 687 -6.92 33.32 -23.80
C LEU A 687 -7.56 33.89 -25.08
N THR A 688 -7.98 35.15 -25.09
CA THR A 688 -8.53 35.79 -26.29
C THR A 688 -7.47 35.90 -27.39
N ASN A 689 -6.25 36.27 -27.03
CA ASN A 689 -5.12 36.35 -28.00
C ASN A 689 -4.77 34.95 -28.52
N LEU A 690 -4.78 33.91 -27.67
CA LEU A 690 -4.58 32.52 -28.09
C LEU A 690 -5.58 32.09 -29.18
N ALA A 691 -6.86 32.47 -29.01
CA ALA A 691 -7.89 32.13 -29.99
C ALA A 691 -7.85 32.93 -31.26
N LEU A 692 -7.52 34.22 -31.21
CA LEU A 692 -7.70 35.15 -32.30
C LEU A 692 -6.38 35.64 -32.92
N LYS A 693 -5.35 35.84 -32.11
CA LYS A 693 -4.14 36.56 -32.49
C LYS A 693 -2.89 35.92 -31.87
N ARG A 694 -2.51 34.76 -32.33
CA ARG A 694 -1.39 33.99 -31.76
C ARG A 694 -0.07 34.73 -31.76
N HIS A 695 0.15 35.58 -32.75
CA HIS A 695 1.37 36.38 -32.91
C HIS A 695 1.55 37.50 -31.87
N GLU A 696 0.48 37.87 -31.16
CA GLU A 696 0.49 38.86 -30.11
C GLU A 696 0.62 38.27 -28.69
N LEU A 697 0.92 36.96 -28.56
CA LEU A 697 1.10 36.29 -27.27
C LEU A 697 2.42 36.77 -26.64
N THR A 698 2.29 37.69 -25.70
CA THR A 698 3.38 38.19 -24.87
C THR A 698 2.92 38.20 -23.43
N PHE A 699 3.79 37.77 -22.52
CA PHE A 699 3.50 37.66 -21.08
C PHE A 699 4.24 38.71 -20.27
N GLU A 700 4.55 39.88 -20.89
CA GLU A 700 5.21 40.98 -20.22
C GLU A 700 4.23 41.73 -19.29
N THR A 701 4.74 42.18 -18.15
CA THR A 701 3.98 42.99 -17.21
C THR A 701 3.57 44.32 -17.86
N ARG A 702 2.29 44.46 -18.15
CA ARG A 702 1.73 45.71 -18.66
C ARG A 702 1.13 46.49 -17.50
N THR A 703 1.44 47.76 -17.40
CA THR A 703 0.91 48.69 -16.36
C THR A 703 -0.57 48.99 -16.54
N THR A 704 -1.14 48.79 -17.73
CA THR A 704 -2.58 48.93 -18.00
C THR A 704 -3.03 47.80 -18.94
N THR A 705 -3.88 46.92 -18.49
CA THR A 705 -4.51 45.90 -19.35
C THR A 705 -5.67 46.54 -20.10
N PRO A 706 -5.63 46.61 -21.45
CA PRO A 706 -6.78 47.11 -22.21
C PRO A 706 -7.95 46.12 -22.02
N THR A 707 -9.13 46.64 -21.74
CA THR A 707 -10.35 45.83 -21.66
C THR A 707 -10.63 45.22 -23.04
N VAL A 708 -10.74 43.87 -23.04
CA VAL A 708 -11.04 43.11 -24.26
C VAL A 708 -12.47 43.43 -24.72
N PRO A 709 -12.69 43.85 -25.99
CA PRO A 709 -14.04 44.08 -26.50
C PRO A 709 -14.92 42.82 -26.44
N ASP A 710 -16.20 42.98 -26.15
CA ASP A 710 -17.12 41.84 -26.01
C ASP A 710 -17.32 41.08 -27.34
N THR A 711 -17.18 41.77 -28.48
CA THR A 711 -17.17 41.13 -29.80
C THR A 711 -16.00 40.15 -29.95
N SER A 712 -14.80 40.54 -29.51
CA SER A 712 -13.61 39.69 -29.52
C SER A 712 -13.78 38.49 -28.54
N LYS A 713 -14.41 38.71 -27.38
CA LYS A 713 -14.68 37.64 -26.44
C LYS A 713 -15.62 36.60 -27.05
N LEU A 714 -16.70 37.02 -27.72
CA LEU A 714 -17.65 36.11 -28.39
C LEU A 714 -17.00 35.37 -29.56
N SER A 715 -16.18 36.05 -30.35
CA SER A 715 -15.45 35.43 -31.47
C SER A 715 -14.43 34.37 -30.96
N ALA A 716 -13.73 34.65 -29.87
CA ALA A 716 -12.83 33.70 -29.23
C ALA A 716 -13.56 32.48 -28.67
N LEU A 717 -14.71 32.72 -28.04
CA LEU A 717 -15.56 31.62 -27.52
C LEU A 717 -16.01 30.69 -28.63
N GLN A 718 -16.44 31.25 -29.79
CA GLN A 718 -16.83 30.45 -30.96
C GLN A 718 -15.66 29.60 -31.46
N LYS A 719 -14.46 30.20 -31.63
CA LYS A 719 -13.28 29.45 -32.04
C LYS A 719 -12.91 28.30 -31.08
N PHE A 720 -12.99 28.52 -29.77
CA PHE A 720 -12.78 27.45 -28.80
C PHE A 720 -13.83 26.33 -28.95
N SER A 721 -15.11 26.68 -29.10
CA SER A 721 -16.19 25.72 -29.36
C SER A 721 -15.94 24.91 -30.62
N ASP A 722 -15.54 25.55 -31.71
CA ASP A 722 -15.26 24.87 -32.99
C ASP A 722 -14.05 23.95 -32.88
N ARG A 723 -13.01 24.33 -32.11
CA ARG A 723 -11.86 23.46 -31.82
C ARG A 723 -12.27 22.23 -31.02
N VAL A 724 -13.08 22.39 -29.95
CA VAL A 724 -13.58 21.26 -29.18
C VAL A 724 -14.41 20.31 -30.04
N ASN A 725 -15.29 20.84 -30.88
CA ASN A 725 -16.13 20.04 -31.77
C ASN A 725 -15.28 19.23 -32.78
N ARG A 726 -14.20 19.82 -33.30
CA ARG A 726 -13.24 19.10 -34.16
C ARG A 726 -12.52 18.00 -33.40
N ALA A 727 -12.01 18.28 -32.20
CA ALA A 727 -11.31 17.31 -31.36
C ALA A 727 -12.21 16.14 -30.94
N VAL A 728 -13.50 16.42 -30.62
CA VAL A 728 -14.49 15.36 -30.31
C VAL A 728 -14.76 14.46 -31.54
N ARG A 729 -14.86 15.06 -32.72
CA ARG A 729 -15.04 14.29 -33.95
C ARG A 729 -13.82 13.41 -34.27
N ALA A 730 -12.62 13.94 -34.09
CA ALA A 730 -11.38 13.16 -34.28
C ALA A 730 -11.32 11.96 -33.32
N GLU A 731 -11.72 12.14 -32.06
CA GLU A 731 -11.73 11.07 -31.06
C GLU A 731 -12.82 10.01 -31.29
N SER A 732 -13.90 10.39 -31.99
CA SER A 732 -15.01 9.50 -32.27
C SER A 732 -14.79 8.62 -33.56
N GLN A 733 -13.63 8.73 -34.19
CA GLN A 733 -13.32 7.93 -35.38
C GLN A 733 -13.01 6.46 -34.98
N PRO A 734 -13.43 5.48 -35.84
CA PRO A 734 -13.28 4.06 -35.53
C PRO A 734 -11.82 3.56 -35.53
N ASP A 735 -10.90 4.31 -36.11
CA ASP A 735 -9.48 3.93 -36.22
C ASP A 735 -8.62 4.36 -35.03
N THR A 736 -9.22 4.96 -34.01
CA THR A 736 -8.49 5.37 -32.79
C THR A 736 -8.02 4.15 -31.98
N GLU A 737 -6.72 4.09 -31.65
CA GLU A 737 -6.14 3.04 -30.84
C GLU A 737 -6.89 2.92 -29.49
N LEU A 738 -7.44 1.74 -29.21
CA LEU A 738 -8.20 1.47 -27.97
C LEU A 738 -7.33 1.54 -26.71
N ASN A 739 -6.05 1.21 -26.83
CA ASN A 739 -5.10 1.22 -25.72
C ASN A 739 -4.12 2.39 -25.89
N PRO A 740 -4.15 3.37 -24.97
CA PRO A 740 -3.18 4.45 -24.98
C PRO A 740 -1.78 3.90 -24.71
N ARG A 741 -0.76 4.47 -25.38
CA ARG A 741 0.63 4.17 -25.04
C ARG A 741 0.97 4.72 -23.64
N THR A 742 1.99 4.19 -23.01
CA THR A 742 2.35 4.54 -21.63
C THR A 742 2.69 6.03 -21.48
N GLU A 743 3.35 6.64 -22.46
CA GLU A 743 3.67 8.07 -22.46
C GLU A 743 2.42 8.97 -22.44
N HIS A 744 1.30 8.53 -23.02
CA HIS A 744 0.05 9.29 -23.04
C HIS A 744 -0.56 9.50 -21.65
N HIS A 745 -0.19 8.69 -20.66
CA HIS A 745 -0.62 8.89 -19.27
C HIS A 745 0.03 10.13 -18.62
N PHE A 746 1.20 10.56 -19.11
CA PHE A 746 1.95 11.69 -18.56
C PHE A 746 1.71 12.98 -19.33
N LEU A 747 1.23 12.89 -20.55
CA LEU A 747 0.89 14.04 -21.40
C LEU A 747 -0.59 14.40 -21.29
N VAL A 748 -0.90 15.66 -21.55
CA VAL A 748 -2.29 16.12 -21.61
C VAL A 748 -2.83 15.87 -23.02
N HIS A 749 -3.95 15.17 -23.10
CA HIS A 749 -4.57 14.80 -24.38
C HIS A 749 -5.10 16.05 -25.12
N PRO A 750 -4.96 16.15 -26.46
CA PRO A 750 -5.42 17.32 -27.25
C PRO A 750 -6.90 17.69 -27.05
N LEU A 751 -7.78 16.71 -26.95
CA LEU A 751 -9.19 16.92 -26.64
C LEU A 751 -9.35 17.58 -25.24
N ILE A 752 -8.63 17.10 -24.26
CA ILE A 752 -8.68 17.58 -22.88
C ILE A 752 -8.17 19.03 -22.78
N THR A 753 -7.08 19.33 -23.46
CA THR A 753 -6.53 20.69 -23.56
C THR A 753 -7.53 21.65 -24.20
N SER A 754 -8.20 21.21 -25.29
CA SER A 754 -9.21 22.00 -25.97
C SER A 754 -10.45 22.25 -25.11
N ILE A 755 -10.95 21.22 -24.41
CA ILE A 755 -12.07 21.33 -23.48
C ILE A 755 -11.69 22.24 -22.31
N LYS A 756 -10.51 22.09 -21.73
CA LYS A 756 -10.01 22.91 -20.64
C LYS A 756 -9.96 24.40 -21.01
N ALA A 757 -9.42 24.72 -22.21
CA ALA A 757 -9.40 26.09 -22.72
C ALA A 757 -10.81 26.68 -22.86
N TYR A 758 -11.72 25.94 -23.48
CA TYR A 758 -13.10 26.36 -23.69
C TYR A 758 -13.86 26.61 -22.38
N VAL A 759 -13.81 25.61 -21.46
CA VAL A 759 -14.58 25.64 -20.22
C VAL A 759 -14.02 26.70 -19.26
N THR A 760 -12.69 26.83 -19.17
CA THR A 760 -12.04 27.89 -18.35
C THR A 760 -12.39 29.27 -18.88
N TYR A 761 -12.32 29.49 -20.20
CA TYR A 761 -12.67 30.77 -20.83
C TYR A 761 -14.16 31.12 -20.61
N LEU A 762 -15.06 30.13 -20.75
CA LEU A 762 -16.48 30.29 -20.52
C LEU A 762 -16.76 30.70 -19.05
N ALA A 763 -16.12 30.04 -18.08
CA ALA A 763 -16.25 30.34 -16.66
C ALA A 763 -15.75 31.76 -16.32
N LEU A 764 -14.66 32.20 -16.96
CA LEU A 764 -14.10 33.53 -16.73
C LEU A 764 -14.97 34.65 -17.29
N ILE A 765 -15.52 34.48 -18.51
CA ILE A 765 -16.36 35.52 -19.16
C ILE A 765 -17.71 35.60 -18.48
N ARG A 766 -18.37 34.49 -18.26
CA ARG A 766 -19.75 34.48 -17.70
C ARG A 766 -19.78 34.71 -16.19
N SER A 767 -18.62 34.60 -15.54
CA SER A 767 -18.52 34.64 -14.05
C SER A 767 -19.48 33.71 -13.34
N ASN A 768 -20.00 32.70 -14.06
CA ASN A 768 -20.93 31.70 -13.57
C ASN A 768 -20.49 30.31 -14.00
N LEU A 769 -20.31 29.42 -13.03
CA LEU A 769 -19.87 28.05 -13.27
C LEU A 769 -20.95 27.19 -13.93
N SER A 770 -22.25 27.55 -13.85
CA SER A 770 -23.32 26.62 -14.22
C SER A 770 -23.33 26.25 -15.71
N GLU A 771 -22.90 27.13 -16.60
CA GLU A 771 -22.84 26.88 -18.03
C GLU A 771 -21.61 26.00 -18.37
N ALA A 772 -20.47 26.30 -17.74
CA ALA A 772 -19.24 25.52 -17.88
C ALA A 772 -19.41 24.08 -17.35
N THR A 773 -20.08 23.92 -16.20
CA THR A 773 -20.37 22.61 -15.61
C THR A 773 -21.35 21.78 -16.46
N LYS A 774 -22.35 22.40 -17.08
CA LYS A 774 -23.24 21.72 -18.03
C LYS A 774 -22.51 21.17 -19.24
N GLN A 775 -21.57 21.93 -19.79
CA GLN A 775 -20.75 21.47 -20.90
C GLN A 775 -19.89 20.26 -20.50
N LEU A 776 -19.28 20.31 -19.31
CA LEU A 776 -18.48 19.17 -18.81
C LEU A 776 -19.32 17.92 -18.57
N GLU A 777 -20.55 18.05 -18.05
CA GLU A 777 -21.48 16.90 -17.92
C GLU A 777 -21.81 16.29 -19.28
N THR A 778 -21.95 17.11 -20.34
CA THR A 778 -22.17 16.62 -21.70
C THR A 778 -20.97 15.79 -22.18
N PHE A 779 -19.73 16.28 -21.95
CA PHE A 779 -18.51 15.55 -22.34
C PHE A 779 -18.33 14.26 -21.51
N LEU A 780 -18.63 14.28 -20.22
CA LEU A 780 -18.61 13.07 -19.38
C LEU A 780 -19.64 12.02 -19.83
N TYR A 781 -20.76 12.45 -20.39
CA TYR A 781 -21.76 11.55 -20.94
C TYR A 781 -21.30 10.92 -22.27
N LEU A 782 -20.59 11.68 -23.12
CA LEU A 782 -20.09 11.18 -24.41
C LEU A 782 -19.02 10.09 -24.23
N PHE A 783 -18.15 10.21 -23.21
CA PHE A 783 -17.06 9.27 -22.94
C PHE A 783 -17.41 8.36 -21.75
N ASN A 784 -18.38 7.46 -21.91
CA ASN A 784 -18.89 6.63 -20.81
C ASN A 784 -18.65 5.12 -20.99
N ASP A 785 -17.77 4.71 -21.87
CA ASP A 785 -17.44 3.29 -22.05
C ASP A 785 -16.34 2.84 -21.05
N PRO A 786 -16.68 2.03 -20.03
CA PRO A 786 -15.73 1.57 -19.03
C PRO A 786 -14.74 0.53 -19.57
N THR A 787 -15.05 -0.08 -20.74
CA THR A 787 -14.21 -1.13 -21.33
C THR A 787 -13.04 -0.54 -22.13
N ASN A 788 -13.20 0.69 -22.63
CA ASN A 788 -12.19 1.38 -23.40
C ASN A 788 -11.19 2.11 -22.48
N ALA A 789 -9.95 1.66 -22.49
CA ALA A 789 -8.88 2.22 -21.65
C ALA A 789 -8.60 3.71 -21.96
N ARG A 790 -8.67 4.08 -23.24
CA ARG A 790 -8.46 5.46 -23.68
C ARG A 790 -9.59 6.37 -23.19
N GLN A 791 -10.83 5.97 -23.33
CA GLN A 791 -11.96 6.73 -22.80
C GLN A 791 -11.90 6.87 -21.27
N ARG A 792 -11.45 5.84 -20.58
CA ARG A 792 -11.25 5.89 -19.13
C ARG A 792 -10.20 6.94 -18.74
N LEU A 793 -9.07 7.00 -19.47
CA LEU A 793 -8.04 8.02 -19.25
C LEU A 793 -8.57 9.43 -19.51
N LEU A 794 -9.28 9.64 -20.62
CA LEU A 794 -9.93 10.92 -20.95
C LEU A 794 -10.94 11.33 -19.86
N ARG A 795 -11.73 10.40 -19.40
CA ARG A 795 -12.74 10.62 -18.38
C ARG A 795 -12.13 11.03 -17.04
N GLU A 796 -11.02 10.42 -16.64
CA GLU A 796 -10.28 10.83 -15.44
C GLU A 796 -9.79 12.27 -15.56
N GLN A 797 -9.20 12.64 -16.70
CA GLN A 797 -8.74 13.99 -16.96
C GLN A 797 -9.89 15.02 -17.01
N LEU A 798 -11.07 14.63 -17.51
CA LEU A 798 -12.27 15.47 -17.49
C LEU A 798 -12.75 15.73 -16.06
N PHE A 799 -12.76 14.74 -15.19
CA PHE A 799 -13.09 14.93 -13.77
C PHE A 799 -12.08 15.86 -13.09
N GLU A 800 -10.79 15.75 -13.40
CA GLU A 800 -9.77 16.66 -12.86
C GLU A 800 -10.02 18.11 -13.30
N ILE A 801 -10.36 18.36 -14.57
CA ILE A 801 -10.75 19.71 -15.05
C ILE A 801 -11.99 20.22 -14.33
N TYR A 802 -12.98 19.37 -14.13
CA TYR A 802 -14.22 19.73 -13.45
C TYR A 802 -13.93 20.14 -12.00
N LEU A 803 -13.10 19.38 -11.29
CA LEU A 803 -12.67 19.72 -9.93
C LEU A 803 -11.83 21.01 -9.92
N GLN A 804 -10.96 21.21 -10.89
CA GLN A 804 -10.12 22.39 -11.03
C GLN A 804 -10.96 23.68 -11.20
N LEU A 805 -12.08 23.61 -11.93
CA LEU A 805 -12.97 24.77 -12.04
C LEU A 805 -13.55 25.21 -10.69
N PHE A 806 -13.89 24.26 -9.82
CA PHE A 806 -14.31 24.58 -8.46
C PHE A 806 -13.19 25.24 -7.65
N GLU A 807 -11.94 24.82 -7.84
CA GLU A 807 -10.78 25.45 -7.18
C GLU A 807 -10.55 26.87 -7.66
N ILE A 808 -10.56 27.10 -8.97
CA ILE A 808 -10.45 28.44 -9.56
C ILE A 808 -11.52 29.37 -8.99
N ALA A 809 -12.77 28.91 -8.95
CA ALA A 809 -13.88 29.69 -8.38
C ALA A 809 -13.73 29.91 -6.87
N ARG A 810 -13.22 28.93 -6.13
CA ARG A 810 -12.91 29.05 -4.69
C ARG A 810 -11.82 30.09 -4.45
N HIS A 811 -10.76 30.03 -5.25
CA HIS A 811 -9.62 30.94 -5.13
C HIS A 811 -10.03 32.37 -5.45
N GLY A 812 -10.78 32.60 -6.53
CA GLY A 812 -11.30 33.91 -6.88
C GLY A 812 -12.22 34.51 -5.80
N ARG A 813 -13.02 33.70 -5.09
CA ARG A 813 -13.83 34.14 -3.95
C ARG A 813 -12.99 34.45 -2.71
N LYS A 814 -11.97 33.62 -2.41
CA LYS A 814 -11.03 33.93 -1.31
C LYS A 814 -10.39 35.28 -1.51
N GLN A 815 -9.95 35.62 -2.74
CA GLN A 815 -9.40 36.91 -3.08
C GLN A 815 -10.44 38.07 -2.93
N ALA A 816 -11.71 37.81 -3.27
CA ALA A 816 -12.80 38.75 -3.10
C ALA A 816 -13.40 38.77 -1.68
N GLN A 817 -12.85 38.00 -0.73
CA GLN A 817 -13.32 37.87 0.66
C GLN A 817 -14.80 37.46 0.77
N GLN A 818 -15.31 36.70 -0.19
CA GLN A 818 -16.69 36.23 -0.21
C GLN A 818 -16.83 34.85 0.44
N PRO A 819 -17.87 34.61 1.27
CA PRO A 819 -18.10 33.33 1.87
C PRO A 819 -18.49 32.26 0.82
N PRO A 820 -18.11 31.01 1.01
CA PRO A 820 -18.48 29.95 0.08
C PRO A 820 -19.98 29.68 0.14
N PRO A 821 -20.68 29.55 -0.99
CA PRO A 821 -22.10 29.19 -1.01
C PRO A 821 -22.27 27.73 -0.59
N ALA A 822 -23.26 27.46 0.26
CA ALA A 822 -23.54 26.11 0.75
C ALA A 822 -23.87 25.10 -0.37
N GLU A 823 -24.52 25.58 -1.45
CA GLU A 823 -24.82 24.76 -2.64
C GLU A 823 -23.57 24.37 -3.41
N GLY A 824 -22.60 25.28 -3.55
CA GLY A 824 -21.34 24.97 -4.23
C GLY A 824 -20.49 23.91 -3.51
N LEU A 825 -20.59 23.88 -2.18
CA LEU A 825 -19.90 22.85 -1.38
C LEU A 825 -20.53 21.47 -1.52
N ARG A 826 -21.88 21.40 -1.61
CA ARG A 826 -22.59 20.13 -1.85
C ARG A 826 -22.26 19.60 -3.24
N SER A 827 -22.32 20.44 -4.26
CA SER A 827 -21.98 20.08 -5.64
C SER A 827 -20.55 19.57 -5.76
N LEU A 828 -19.61 20.18 -5.04
CA LEU A 828 -18.21 19.70 -5.00
C LEU A 828 -18.12 18.31 -4.36
N LEU A 829 -18.81 18.08 -3.24
CA LEU A 829 -18.77 16.77 -2.57
C LEU A 829 -19.41 15.67 -3.42
N ASP A 830 -20.52 15.96 -4.08
CA ASP A 830 -21.18 15.01 -4.98
C ASP A 830 -20.27 14.68 -6.18
N LEU A 831 -19.57 15.68 -6.71
CA LEU A 831 -18.60 15.48 -7.79
C LEU A 831 -17.39 14.63 -7.33
N VAL A 832 -16.87 14.91 -6.14
CA VAL A 832 -15.77 14.11 -5.57
C VAL A 832 -16.21 12.67 -5.32
N ASP A 833 -17.41 12.45 -4.77
CA ASP A 833 -17.96 11.10 -4.55
C ASP A 833 -18.09 10.34 -5.88
N ARG A 834 -18.57 10.99 -6.94
CA ARG A 834 -18.62 10.43 -8.31
C ARG A 834 -17.23 10.11 -8.85
N THR A 835 -16.28 11.03 -8.69
CA THR A 835 -14.89 10.82 -9.15
C THR A 835 -14.24 9.63 -8.45
N LEU A 836 -14.37 9.53 -7.12
CA LEU A 836 -13.79 8.45 -6.32
C LEU A 836 -14.50 7.11 -6.52
N ASN A 837 -15.78 7.09 -6.93
CA ASN A 837 -16.45 5.85 -7.34
C ASN A 837 -15.79 5.22 -8.57
N GLU A 838 -15.36 6.04 -9.53
CA GLU A 838 -14.74 5.58 -10.77
C GLU A 838 -13.20 5.47 -10.63
N PHE A 839 -12.57 6.41 -9.90
CA PHE A 839 -11.12 6.53 -9.72
C PHE A 839 -10.75 6.68 -8.24
N PRO A 840 -10.79 5.58 -7.44
CA PRO A 840 -10.60 5.63 -5.98
C PRO A 840 -9.23 6.15 -5.54
N ALA A 841 -8.23 6.05 -6.40
CA ALA A 841 -6.85 6.48 -6.14
C ALA A 841 -6.52 7.86 -6.71
N ASN A 842 -7.50 8.60 -7.25
CA ASN A 842 -7.26 9.91 -7.82
C ASN A 842 -6.85 10.91 -6.72
N LEU A 843 -5.56 11.26 -6.72
CA LEU A 843 -4.94 12.08 -5.67
C LEU A 843 -5.46 13.51 -5.68
N TYR A 844 -5.84 14.04 -6.87
CA TYR A 844 -6.39 15.38 -7.00
C TYR A 844 -7.73 15.52 -6.27
N ALA A 845 -8.65 14.58 -6.48
CA ALA A 845 -9.96 14.55 -5.82
C ALA A 845 -9.80 14.37 -4.29
N LEU A 846 -8.95 13.43 -3.86
CA LEU A 846 -8.66 13.17 -2.45
C LEU A 846 -8.10 14.43 -1.75
N ARG A 847 -7.15 15.12 -2.37
CA ARG A 847 -6.55 16.35 -1.83
C ARG A 847 -7.59 17.44 -1.60
N LEU A 848 -8.46 17.69 -2.58
CA LEU A 848 -9.46 18.74 -2.53
C LEU A 848 -10.42 18.61 -1.33
N VAL A 849 -10.75 17.38 -0.96
CA VAL A 849 -11.65 17.12 0.16
C VAL A 849 -10.90 17.22 1.48
N VAL A 850 -9.70 16.68 1.54
CA VAL A 850 -8.88 16.61 2.75
C VAL A 850 -8.49 17.99 3.24
N PHE A 851 -8.04 18.87 2.33
CA PHE A 851 -7.52 20.19 2.65
C PHE A 851 -8.56 21.30 2.53
N ASN A 852 -9.85 20.96 2.67
CA ASN A 852 -10.92 21.94 2.69
C ASN A 852 -11.36 22.22 4.14
N ASP A 853 -10.95 23.36 4.70
CA ASP A 853 -11.24 23.75 6.08
C ASP A 853 -12.74 23.94 6.36
N ASN A 854 -13.50 24.29 5.32
CA ASN A 854 -14.96 24.49 5.44
C ASN A 854 -15.75 23.19 5.56
N LEU A 855 -15.10 22.03 5.40
CA LEU A 855 -15.75 20.72 5.48
C LEU A 855 -15.75 20.20 6.93
N PRO A 856 -16.93 19.95 7.53
CA PRO A 856 -16.99 19.26 8.82
C PRO A 856 -16.39 17.84 8.73
N TRP A 857 -15.71 17.40 9.78
CA TRP A 857 -15.08 16.09 9.87
C TRP A 857 -16.04 14.92 9.50
N LEU A 858 -17.28 14.99 9.94
CA LEU A 858 -18.28 13.96 9.63
C LEU A 858 -18.58 13.84 8.13
N ARG A 859 -18.59 14.95 7.41
CA ARG A 859 -18.79 14.96 5.95
C ARG A 859 -17.58 14.41 5.23
N LEU A 860 -16.39 14.86 5.62
CA LEU A 860 -15.12 14.37 5.12
C LEU A 860 -15.02 12.84 5.26
N ARG A 861 -15.24 12.34 6.49
CA ARG A 861 -15.24 10.90 6.75
C ARG A 861 -16.35 10.15 6.01
N GLY A 862 -17.50 10.79 5.81
CA GLY A 862 -18.65 10.20 5.10
C GLY A 862 -18.33 9.92 3.63
N VAL A 863 -17.63 10.82 2.96
CA VAL A 863 -17.21 10.66 1.57
C VAL A 863 -16.03 9.68 1.47
N LEU A 864 -14.93 9.93 2.18
CA LEU A 864 -13.74 9.10 2.08
C LEU A 864 -13.89 7.70 2.72
N GLY A 865 -14.82 7.55 3.67
CA GLY A 865 -15.11 6.26 4.28
C GLY A 865 -15.79 5.25 3.36
N LYS A 866 -16.35 5.70 2.24
CA LYS A 866 -16.90 4.83 1.20
C LYS A 866 -15.78 4.27 0.30
N HIS A 867 -14.71 5.04 0.11
CA HIS A 867 -13.63 4.76 -0.82
C HIS A 867 -12.30 4.64 -0.07
N LEU A 868 -12.22 3.70 0.89
CA LEU A 868 -11.01 3.49 1.68
C LEU A 868 -9.90 2.85 0.84
N THR A 869 -9.01 3.70 0.35
CA THR A 869 -7.72 3.31 -0.22
C THR A 869 -6.60 3.66 0.75
N PRO A 870 -5.39 3.10 0.63
CA PRO A 870 -4.26 3.50 1.47
C PRO A 870 -3.99 5.00 1.42
N GLN A 871 -4.05 5.63 0.23
CA GLN A 871 -3.90 7.08 0.09
C GLN A 871 -4.99 7.86 0.81
N ALA A 872 -6.25 7.42 0.69
CA ALA A 872 -7.37 8.08 1.38
C ALA A 872 -7.21 8.03 2.90
N VAL A 873 -6.74 6.89 3.45
CA VAL A 873 -6.47 6.74 4.88
C VAL A 873 -5.32 7.65 5.31
N LEU A 874 -4.21 7.67 4.58
CA LEU A 874 -3.07 8.55 4.87
C LEU A 874 -3.49 10.03 4.88
N LEU A 875 -4.23 10.46 3.86
CA LEU A 875 -4.71 11.83 3.75
C LEU A 875 -5.73 12.20 4.83
N LEU A 876 -6.60 11.26 5.24
CA LEU A 876 -7.49 11.47 6.39
C LEU A 876 -6.73 11.70 7.70
N VAL A 877 -5.63 10.98 7.91
CA VAL A 877 -4.77 11.18 9.08
C VAL A 877 -4.09 12.55 9.02
N ILE A 878 -3.58 12.96 7.85
CA ILE A 878 -3.02 14.31 7.65
C ILE A 878 -4.07 15.38 7.95
N ALA A 879 -5.29 15.23 7.44
CA ALA A 879 -6.38 16.17 7.70
C ALA A 879 -6.74 16.26 9.18
N ALA A 880 -6.72 15.16 9.90
CA ALA A 880 -7.00 15.13 11.34
C ALA A 880 -5.89 15.84 12.12
N ARG A 881 -4.60 15.55 11.81
CA ARG A 881 -3.44 16.20 12.45
C ARG A 881 -3.40 17.71 12.18
N TYR A 882 -3.69 18.10 10.95
CA TYR A 882 -3.74 19.53 10.58
C TYR A 882 -4.80 20.28 11.40
N ARG A 883 -6.00 19.71 11.53
CA ARG A 883 -7.07 20.31 12.33
C ARG A 883 -6.76 20.32 13.82
N GLU A 884 -6.00 19.36 14.31
CA GLU A 884 -5.49 19.37 15.68
C GLU A 884 -4.53 20.54 15.90
N ALA A 885 -3.58 20.74 14.98
CA ALA A 885 -2.64 21.86 15.04
C ALA A 885 -3.36 23.21 15.02
N CYS A 886 -4.32 23.39 14.10
CA CYS A 886 -5.13 24.62 14.04
C CYS A 886 -5.94 24.89 15.31
N THR A 887 -6.42 23.83 15.99
CA THR A 887 -7.18 24.01 17.25
C THR A 887 -6.26 24.31 18.44
N ALA A 888 -5.05 23.79 18.45
CA ALA A 888 -4.06 24.04 19.49
C ALA A 888 -3.58 25.50 19.48
N GLU A 889 -3.49 26.13 18.31
CA GLU A 889 -3.16 27.56 18.18
C GLU A 889 -4.25 28.50 18.71
N THR A 890 -5.48 28.03 18.85
CA THR A 890 -6.64 28.80 19.30
C THR A 890 -7.07 28.53 20.73
N LEU A 891 -6.59 27.47 21.35
CA LEU A 891 -6.85 27.17 22.76
C LEU A 891 -5.69 27.65 23.62
N ASP A 892 -6.01 28.54 24.56
CA ASP A 892 -5.09 28.94 25.63
C ASP A 892 -4.47 27.71 26.29
N ASP A 893 -3.21 27.78 26.66
CA ASP A 893 -2.35 26.72 27.22
C ASP A 893 -2.93 25.92 28.41
N PHE A 894 -4.15 26.25 28.83
CA PHE A 894 -4.78 25.67 30.04
C PHE A 894 -5.48 24.31 29.81
N ILE A 895 -5.68 23.86 28.58
CA ILE A 895 -6.39 22.62 28.26
C ILE A 895 -5.47 21.54 27.64
N ALA A 896 -4.17 21.73 27.70
CA ALA A 896 -3.17 20.80 27.18
C ALA A 896 -3.10 19.41 27.86
N THR A 897 -4.01 19.11 28.79
CA THR A 897 -4.01 17.87 29.59
C THR A 897 -5.01 16.80 29.12
N GLU A 898 -5.92 17.10 28.20
CA GLU A 898 -6.85 16.10 27.68
C GLU A 898 -6.38 15.55 26.34
N ALA A 899 -6.52 14.22 26.18
CA ALA A 899 -6.21 13.56 24.91
C ALA A 899 -6.99 14.20 23.77
N SER A 900 -6.29 14.72 22.78
CA SER A 900 -6.90 15.39 21.64
C SER A 900 -7.99 14.53 20.99
N PRO A 901 -9.18 15.08 20.74
CA PRO A 901 -10.27 14.34 20.12
C PRO A 901 -9.92 13.86 18.69
N TYR A 902 -9.01 14.54 18.02
CA TYR A 902 -8.54 14.14 16.69
C TYR A 902 -7.63 12.92 16.76
N LYS A 903 -6.75 12.82 17.76
CA LYS A 903 -5.90 11.65 17.96
C LYS A 903 -6.72 10.38 18.18
N GLN A 904 -7.75 10.46 19.02
CA GLN A 904 -8.66 9.32 19.20
C GLN A 904 -9.43 8.97 17.91
N ARG A 905 -9.75 9.97 17.08
CA ARG A 905 -10.38 9.74 15.76
C ARG A 905 -9.44 9.03 14.81
N ILE A 906 -8.15 9.40 14.80
CA ILE A 906 -7.12 8.74 14.00
C ILE A 906 -6.98 7.28 14.42
N LEU A 907 -6.84 7.01 15.70
CA LEU A 907 -6.72 5.64 16.24
C LEU A 907 -7.95 4.79 15.92
N ASN A 908 -9.14 5.35 16.05
CA ASN A 908 -10.38 4.65 15.70
C ASN A 908 -10.49 4.40 14.19
N LEU A 909 -10.03 5.33 13.36
CA LEU A 909 -10.00 5.18 11.90
C LEU A 909 -9.06 4.04 11.50
N LEU A 910 -7.81 4.10 11.96
CA LEU A 910 -6.79 3.10 11.66
C LEU A 910 -7.17 1.73 12.23
N GLY A 911 -7.59 1.69 13.50
CA GLY A 911 -8.05 0.45 14.13
C GLY A 911 -9.31 -0.15 13.47
N GLY A 912 -10.16 0.65 12.85
CA GLY A 912 -11.30 0.20 12.04
C GLY A 912 -10.87 -0.31 10.67
N ALA A 913 -10.02 0.43 9.97
CA ALA A 913 -9.54 0.10 8.63
C ALA A 913 -8.68 -1.19 8.62
N LEU A 914 -7.87 -1.40 9.66
CA LEU A 914 -6.94 -2.53 9.77
C LEU A 914 -7.55 -3.80 10.38
N LYS A 915 -8.76 -3.76 10.94
CA LYS A 915 -9.40 -4.94 11.57
C LYS A 915 -10.31 -5.73 10.66
N SER A 916 -10.72 -5.18 9.56
CA SER A 916 -11.73 -5.80 8.70
C SER A 916 -11.07 -6.61 7.58
N THR A 917 -11.19 -7.94 7.67
CA THR A 917 -10.71 -8.86 6.63
C THR A 917 -11.84 -9.38 5.71
N SER A 918 -13.07 -8.90 5.91
CA SER A 918 -14.25 -9.47 5.27
C SER A 918 -14.49 -9.05 3.82
N THR A 919 -13.89 -7.95 3.37
CA THR A 919 -14.02 -7.46 1.99
C THR A 919 -12.67 -7.39 1.29
N ALA A 920 -12.67 -7.47 -0.03
CA ALA A 920 -11.44 -7.36 -0.83
C ALA A 920 -10.70 -6.05 -0.54
N SER A 921 -11.40 -4.92 -0.43
CA SER A 921 -10.82 -3.62 -0.07
C SER A 921 -10.20 -3.62 1.34
N ALA A 922 -10.83 -4.29 2.30
CA ALA A 922 -10.29 -4.41 3.66
C ALA A 922 -9.04 -5.29 3.71
N ALA A 923 -8.98 -6.34 2.88
CA ALA A 923 -7.79 -7.17 2.76
C ALA A 923 -6.60 -6.39 2.18
N VAL A 924 -6.85 -5.43 1.29
CA VAL A 924 -5.84 -4.50 0.75
C VAL A 924 -5.24 -3.64 1.87
N LEU A 925 -6.07 -3.03 2.71
CA LEU A 925 -5.62 -2.19 3.82
C LEU A 925 -4.90 -3.02 4.89
N TYR A 926 -5.41 -4.21 5.23
CA TYR A 926 -4.82 -5.11 6.21
C TYR A 926 -3.40 -5.53 5.85
N ARG A 927 -3.11 -5.73 4.55
CA ARG A 927 -1.79 -6.13 4.05
C ARG A 927 -0.88 -4.96 3.66
N ASN A 928 -1.23 -3.76 4.07
CA ASN A 928 -0.42 -2.57 3.81
C ASN A 928 0.45 -2.22 5.03
N ALA A 929 1.76 -2.48 4.91
CA ALA A 929 2.72 -2.25 5.99
C ALA A 929 2.82 -0.78 6.40
N LEU A 930 2.65 0.17 5.46
CA LEU A 930 2.74 1.60 5.75
C LEU A 930 1.63 2.06 6.71
N LEU A 931 0.41 1.52 6.56
CA LEU A 931 -0.70 1.82 7.45
C LEU A 931 -0.50 1.22 8.85
N TRP A 932 0.08 0.02 8.96
CA TRP A 932 0.45 -0.57 10.25
C TRP A 932 1.54 0.24 10.95
N ARG A 933 2.55 0.69 10.23
CA ARG A 933 3.61 1.55 10.74
C ARG A 933 3.04 2.87 11.28
N LEU A 934 2.14 3.49 10.51
CA LEU A 934 1.43 4.68 10.95
C LEU A 934 0.62 4.42 12.23
N TYR A 935 -0.10 3.30 12.29
CA TYR A 935 -0.91 2.95 13.46
C TYR A 935 -0.06 2.73 14.72
N LEU A 936 1.07 2.02 14.59
CA LEU A 936 2.01 1.82 15.70
C LEU A 936 2.56 3.14 16.23
N ARG A 937 2.96 4.06 15.35
CA ARG A 937 3.46 5.38 15.74
C ARG A 937 2.40 6.23 16.41
N GLU A 938 1.18 6.22 15.89
CA GLU A 938 0.06 6.94 16.52
C GLU A 938 -0.31 6.37 17.89
N LEU A 939 -0.15 5.06 18.09
CA LEU A 939 -0.33 4.43 19.39
C LEU A 939 0.80 4.80 20.37
N PHE A 940 2.04 4.79 19.89
CA PHE A 940 3.21 5.08 20.72
C PHE A 940 3.24 6.54 21.18
N ASP A 941 2.90 7.48 20.31
CA ASP A 941 2.90 8.92 20.57
C ASP A 941 1.72 9.41 21.43
N GLN A 942 1.12 8.57 22.28
CA GLN A 942 0.03 8.97 23.16
C GLN A 942 0.56 9.60 24.47
N PRO A 943 0.55 10.93 24.63
CA PRO A 943 1.08 11.58 25.84
C PRO A 943 0.22 11.31 27.09
N ASN A 944 -1.08 11.05 26.95
CA ASN A 944 -2.05 10.95 28.03
C ASN A 944 -2.89 9.67 27.93
N ALA A 945 -2.26 8.51 28.13
CA ALA A 945 -3.02 7.26 28.21
C ALA A 945 -3.85 7.20 29.51
N PRO A 946 -5.08 6.67 29.49
CA PRO A 946 -5.89 6.50 30.69
C PRO A 946 -5.16 5.71 31.77
N PRO A 947 -5.36 6.01 33.06
CA PRO A 947 -4.74 5.26 34.15
C PRO A 947 -5.11 3.77 34.04
N GLY A 948 -4.10 2.90 34.09
CA GLY A 948 -4.24 1.45 33.85
C GLY A 948 -4.12 0.99 32.40
N TYR A 949 -3.93 1.89 31.48
CA TYR A 949 -3.69 1.60 30.08
C TYR A 949 -2.19 1.54 29.80
N SER A 950 -1.69 0.36 29.50
CA SER A 950 -0.29 0.22 29.09
C SER A 950 -0.17 0.45 27.59
N VAL A 951 0.32 1.62 27.18
CA VAL A 951 0.60 1.97 25.78
C VAL A 951 1.56 0.95 25.18
N LEU A 952 2.60 0.59 25.91
CA LEU A 952 3.60 -0.38 25.44
C LEU A 952 2.99 -1.76 25.19
N GLU A 953 2.10 -2.23 26.06
CA GLU A 953 1.43 -3.52 25.84
C GLU A 953 0.47 -3.49 24.65
N GLN A 954 -0.18 -2.37 24.39
CA GLN A 954 -1.01 -2.23 23.19
C GLN A 954 -0.16 -2.12 21.93
N CYS A 955 0.93 -1.37 21.95
CA CYS A 955 1.90 -1.33 20.84
C CYS A 955 2.43 -2.73 20.57
N ARG A 956 2.82 -3.48 21.59
CA ARG A 956 3.28 -4.86 21.47
C ARG A 956 2.24 -5.76 20.79
N ARG A 957 1.00 -5.76 21.27
CA ARG A 957 -0.09 -6.57 20.64
C ARG A 957 -0.36 -6.17 19.20
N THR A 958 -0.39 -4.88 18.94
CA THR A 958 -0.60 -4.37 17.58
C THR A 958 0.57 -4.70 16.65
N LEU A 959 1.81 -4.65 17.18
CA LEU A 959 3.00 -5.03 16.43
C LEU A 959 2.93 -6.49 15.96
N TYR A 960 2.59 -7.42 16.85
CA TYR A 960 2.50 -8.84 16.44
C TYR A 960 1.39 -9.10 15.42
N VAL A 961 0.26 -8.40 15.52
CA VAL A 961 -0.79 -8.45 14.48
C VAL A 961 -0.29 -7.86 13.14
N ALA A 962 0.49 -6.77 13.20
CA ALA A 962 1.07 -6.17 12.01
C ALA A 962 2.11 -7.09 11.34
N LEU A 963 2.94 -7.78 12.15
CA LEU A 963 3.91 -8.76 11.67
C LEU A 963 3.23 -10.01 11.09
N GLU A 964 2.09 -10.42 11.64
CA GLU A 964 1.27 -11.49 11.06
C GLU A 964 0.69 -11.07 9.69
N ALA A 965 0.27 -9.82 9.56
CA ALA A 965 -0.26 -9.28 8.31
C ALA A 965 0.81 -9.10 7.22
N CYS A 966 2.01 -8.63 7.61
CA CYS A 966 3.11 -8.25 6.70
C CYS A 966 4.47 -8.78 7.19
N PRO A 967 4.69 -10.12 7.24
CA PRO A 967 5.89 -10.70 7.85
C PRO A 967 7.19 -10.44 7.08
N TRP A 968 7.11 -10.05 5.82
CA TRP A 968 8.28 -9.75 4.97
C TRP A 968 8.78 -8.31 5.07
N ASN A 969 8.05 -7.42 5.73
CA ASN A 969 8.38 -6.00 5.71
C ASN A 969 9.32 -5.61 6.85
N LYS A 970 10.61 -5.41 6.54
CA LYS A 970 11.66 -5.04 7.49
C LYS A 970 11.31 -3.77 8.31
N ALA A 971 10.68 -2.78 7.68
CA ALA A 971 10.40 -1.51 8.34
C ALA A 971 9.45 -1.65 9.56
N LEU A 972 8.56 -2.66 9.56
CA LEU A 972 7.72 -2.97 10.71
C LEU A 972 8.52 -3.47 11.92
N TYR A 973 9.54 -4.28 11.68
CA TYR A 973 10.44 -4.76 12.74
C TYR A 973 11.25 -3.62 13.34
N LEU A 974 11.73 -2.69 12.49
CA LEU A 974 12.45 -1.50 12.95
C LEU A 974 11.56 -0.57 13.77
N ASP A 975 10.32 -0.33 13.33
CA ASP A 975 9.34 0.43 14.11
C ASP A 975 8.97 -0.31 15.41
N GLY A 976 8.94 -1.65 15.39
CA GLY A 976 8.77 -2.50 16.56
C GLY A 976 9.89 -2.33 17.60
N ALA A 977 11.14 -2.29 17.17
CA ALA A 977 12.29 -2.04 18.03
C ALA A 977 12.25 -0.67 18.71
N SER A 978 11.62 0.33 18.05
CA SER A 978 11.38 1.65 18.64
C SER A 978 10.21 1.65 19.64
N CYS A 979 9.08 1.04 19.26
CA CYS A 979 7.84 1.09 20.05
C CYS A 979 7.77 0.06 21.19
N ALA A 980 8.51 -1.04 21.10
CA ALA A 980 8.56 -2.12 22.07
C ALA A 980 10.01 -2.61 22.28
N PRO A 981 10.88 -1.78 22.87
CA PRO A 981 12.31 -2.07 22.99
C PRO A 981 12.63 -3.36 23.75
N GLN A 982 11.75 -3.80 24.65
CA GLN A 982 11.88 -5.07 25.37
C GLN A 982 11.74 -6.32 24.48
N GLU A 983 11.17 -6.19 23.29
CA GLU A 983 10.98 -7.28 22.33
C GLU A 983 12.11 -7.39 21.30
N LEU A 984 13.17 -6.57 21.42
CA LEU A 984 14.24 -6.47 20.41
C LEU A 984 14.84 -7.83 20.06
N SER A 985 15.18 -8.64 21.05
CA SER A 985 15.77 -9.97 20.83
C SER A 985 14.83 -10.88 20.04
N GLN A 986 13.55 -10.91 20.39
CA GLN A 986 12.54 -11.70 19.67
C GLN A 986 12.32 -11.20 18.25
N LEU A 987 12.36 -9.88 18.04
CA LEU A 987 12.23 -9.28 16.71
C LEU A 987 13.43 -9.64 15.83
N LEU A 988 14.63 -9.64 16.39
CA LEU A 988 15.84 -10.06 15.68
C LEU A 988 15.79 -11.55 15.34
N ASP A 989 15.40 -12.41 16.28
CA ASP A 989 15.21 -13.84 16.04
C ASP A 989 14.21 -14.08 14.89
N LEU A 990 13.09 -13.36 14.89
CA LEU A 990 12.11 -13.42 13.79
C LEU A 990 12.69 -12.91 12.48
N MET A 991 13.44 -11.82 12.46
CA MET A 991 14.08 -11.31 11.25
C MET A 991 15.09 -12.32 10.69
N MET A 992 15.86 -12.97 11.55
CA MET A 992 16.81 -14.02 11.16
C MET A 992 16.09 -15.28 10.66
N GLU A 993 15.01 -15.71 11.32
CA GLU A 993 14.17 -16.83 10.87
C GLU A 993 13.60 -16.58 9.46
N LYS A 994 13.10 -15.34 9.22
CA LYS A 994 12.57 -14.95 7.91
C LYS A 994 13.68 -14.70 6.88
N GLN A 995 14.92 -14.60 7.31
CA GLN A 995 16.09 -14.21 6.51
C GLN A 995 15.90 -12.82 5.86
N LEU A 996 15.35 -11.89 6.64
CA LEU A 996 15.34 -10.47 6.27
C LEU A 996 16.77 -9.91 6.34
N ARG A 997 17.02 -8.89 5.53
CA ARG A 997 18.33 -8.24 5.53
C ARG A 997 18.57 -7.49 6.84
N VAL A 998 19.56 -7.92 7.62
CA VAL A 998 20.05 -7.24 8.83
C VAL A 998 21.48 -6.80 8.57
N HIS A 999 21.79 -5.52 8.76
CA HIS A 999 23.09 -4.93 8.51
C HIS A 999 23.96 -4.86 9.76
N ALA A 1000 23.37 -4.89 10.95
CA ALA A 1000 24.08 -4.81 12.22
C ALA A 1000 23.50 -5.81 13.22
N ILE A 1001 24.36 -6.47 13.98
CA ILE A 1001 23.98 -7.40 15.05
C ILE A 1001 24.32 -6.74 16.39
N PRO A 1002 23.44 -6.80 17.41
CA PRO A 1002 23.69 -6.15 18.70
C PRO A 1002 25.00 -6.55 19.37
N GLU A 1003 25.43 -7.81 19.21
CA GLU A 1003 26.65 -8.35 19.77
C GLU A 1003 27.88 -7.70 19.11
N GLU A 1004 27.86 -7.50 17.79
CA GLU A 1004 28.89 -6.75 17.05
C GLU A 1004 29.02 -5.34 17.60
N LEU A 1005 27.88 -4.66 17.77
CA LEU A 1005 27.83 -3.28 18.27
C LEU A 1005 28.29 -3.18 19.73
N ALA A 1006 28.03 -4.19 20.55
CA ALA A 1006 28.54 -4.25 21.92
C ALA A 1006 30.06 -4.32 21.93
N ILE A 1007 30.66 -5.18 21.11
CA ILE A 1007 32.12 -5.30 20.95
C ILE A 1007 32.74 -3.98 20.44
N LEU A 1008 32.14 -3.38 19.41
CA LEU A 1008 32.64 -2.10 18.85
C LEU A 1008 32.53 -0.94 19.84
N ARG A 1009 31.61 -1.03 20.79
CA ARG A 1009 31.45 -0.01 21.85
C ARG A 1009 32.47 -0.15 22.97
N GLU A 1010 32.93 -1.38 23.26
CA GLU A 1010 33.92 -1.67 24.32
C GLU A 1010 35.36 -1.47 23.86
N GLY A 1011 35.62 -1.56 22.55
CA GLY A 1011 36.94 -1.32 21.92
C GLY A 1011 37.19 0.13 21.60
#